data_7489fb9fd97032ac421d6422be09c330
#
_entry.id   7489fb9fd97032ac421d6422be09c330
#
_cell.length_a   1.000
_cell.length_b   1.000
_cell.length_c   1.000
_cell.angle_alpha   90.00
_cell.angle_beta   90.00
_cell.angle_gamma   90.00
#
_symmetry.space_group_name_H-M   'P 1'
#
loop_
_entity.id
_entity.type
_entity.pdbx_description
1 polymer ?
#
loop_
_entity_poly.entity_id
_entity_poly.type
_entity_poly.pdbx_seq_one_letter_code
_entity_poly.pdbx_strand_id
1 'polypeptide(L)'
;MSSAPRSRRVAAASTAGLVLGGVPYFLVLLNFRADVLRTAVTQQFASNFFDLQATAFLDRRLTVPAGSLGIEGFVIDGQTYMYFPPFPALLRIPVQLLTHELDGRLTLPSMALSWVVLAVMTTKLVWRVRSCLRPDEDVTRTQAVAAAVLLAMATGGTVLTFDAALPWVYHEVYLWATALAMGCAYWLLRVALDPTRQAILWLGGFTLATALTRTPGGWAMSGAAIGLGAWILWRERRRHDRADGRRWLARPAAVMAAGLVPLGASIAYNWVKFGHPYLFPLESQVWTQVNAHRREALEVNGGTITGPQFFETSLVNYFRPDGIRFVDYFPWITLPAEPARAYGGAFLDQTYRTGSVPAFMPLLVLLALAAVPTLVRLRATGAVAALRWPALGSVLVGGGVMGYGYLANRYTSDFVPALIVLGTIGLWSVTRWRLPGARVLRPVLVVAMAGLCAFSVAAQVATGSLIAAQTHRGAELTSYLALQERLSGGPGSAVSRLVSRSDELPARGTADDLHVTGDCESLYVNTGDQYEPWNLVEQRDMLVDVTPIFVDYHPGTLRLFEQNGVETRYVSLEFDKDAPQARLVVEDKDGNFYSPWFEVARGKRIHVVAQAVPDIFQTRVRVDGNPDYDLYVPVGEWNKDWYNDLTRLTFMTGHDGGSTDHVRVSNSWGRAPALCERLLRDAGTAATG
;
A
#
# COMPACT_ATOMS: atom_id res chain seq x y z
N MET A 1 38.32 23.17 -23.95
CA MET A 1 38.18 23.61 -22.54
C MET A 1 36.85 24.30 -22.35
N SER A 2 35.87 23.73 -21.66
CA SER A 2 34.86 24.34 -20.81
C SER A 2 33.84 23.28 -20.34
N SER A 3 34.32 22.27 -19.61
CA SER A 3 33.42 21.27 -18.98
C SER A 3 32.80 21.71 -17.64
N ALA A 4 33.32 22.78 -17.04
CA ALA A 4 32.96 23.27 -15.72
C ALA A 4 31.48 23.77 -15.56
N PRO A 5 30.89 24.56 -16.48
CA PRO A 5 29.52 25.02 -16.31
C PRO A 5 28.46 23.93 -16.53
N ARG A 6 28.72 22.93 -17.36
CA ARG A 6 27.83 21.80 -17.67
C ARG A 6 27.70 20.87 -16.45
N SER A 7 28.82 20.56 -15.81
CA SER A 7 28.81 19.72 -14.60
C SER A 7 28.13 20.38 -13.42
N ARG A 8 28.27 21.71 -13.23
CA ARG A 8 27.63 22.47 -12.14
C ARG A 8 26.10 22.47 -12.22
N ARG A 9 25.51 22.68 -13.41
CA ARG A 9 24.03 22.67 -13.57
C ARG A 9 23.46 21.27 -13.36
N VAL A 10 24.12 20.24 -13.82
CA VAL A 10 23.73 18.84 -13.60
C VAL A 10 23.76 18.51 -12.11
N ALA A 11 24.85 18.83 -11.43
CA ALA A 11 24.99 18.62 -9.99
C ALA A 11 23.92 19.38 -9.20
N ALA A 12 23.76 20.69 -9.45
CA ALA A 12 22.78 21.52 -8.77
C ALA A 12 21.34 21.01 -8.96
N ALA A 13 20.97 20.64 -10.20
CA ALA A 13 19.65 20.08 -10.48
C ALA A 13 19.42 18.74 -9.76
N SER A 14 20.43 17.87 -9.75
CA SER A 14 20.36 16.58 -9.05
C SER A 14 20.22 16.77 -7.55
N THR A 15 21.08 17.59 -6.93
CA THR A 15 21.02 17.88 -5.50
C THR A 15 19.68 18.51 -5.11
N ALA A 16 19.24 19.53 -5.84
CA ALA A 16 17.96 20.19 -5.55
C ALA A 16 16.78 19.21 -5.66
N GLY A 17 16.73 18.39 -6.72
CA GLY A 17 15.67 17.41 -6.90
C GLY A 17 15.67 16.33 -5.81
N LEU A 18 16.84 15.82 -5.44
CA LEU A 18 16.96 14.81 -4.39
C LEU A 18 16.63 15.37 -3.00
N VAL A 19 17.01 16.62 -2.70
CA VAL A 19 16.64 17.27 -1.44
C VAL A 19 15.12 17.49 -1.38
N LEU A 20 14.53 18.04 -2.46
CA LEU A 20 13.09 18.28 -2.51
C LEU A 20 12.25 17.00 -2.42
N GLY A 21 12.74 15.87 -2.97
CA GLY A 21 12.05 14.58 -2.84
C GLY A 21 12.40 13.84 -1.56
N GLY A 22 13.65 13.96 -1.09
CA GLY A 22 14.12 13.29 0.13
C GLY A 22 13.49 13.85 1.41
N VAL A 23 13.34 15.17 1.51
CA VAL A 23 12.76 15.79 2.71
C VAL A 23 11.38 15.22 3.02
N PRO A 24 10.36 15.24 2.12
CA PRO A 24 9.06 14.65 2.41
C PRO A 24 9.13 13.14 2.68
N TYR A 25 9.95 12.40 1.94
CA TYR A 25 10.13 10.96 2.16
C TYR A 25 10.65 10.67 3.58
N PHE A 26 11.73 11.34 4.00
CA PHE A 26 12.31 11.09 5.33
C PHE A 26 11.46 11.64 6.46
N LEU A 27 10.69 12.71 6.25
CA LEU A 27 9.71 13.16 7.24
C LEU A 27 8.65 12.09 7.50
N VAL A 28 8.12 11.46 6.45
CA VAL A 28 7.15 10.37 6.57
C VAL A 28 7.80 9.13 7.16
N LEU A 29 8.97 8.73 6.69
CA LEU A 29 9.70 7.56 7.20
C LEU A 29 10.00 7.65 8.71
N LEU A 30 10.30 8.86 9.18
CA LEU A 30 10.55 9.14 10.59
C LEU A 30 9.27 9.47 11.36
N ASN A 31 8.11 9.34 10.73
CA ASN A 31 6.83 9.64 11.32
C ASN A 31 6.78 11.08 11.91
N PHE A 32 7.40 12.04 11.21
CA PHE A 32 7.53 13.45 11.61
C PHE A 32 8.20 13.68 12.98
N ARG A 33 8.92 12.69 13.50
CA ARG A 33 9.62 12.78 14.80
C ARG A 33 10.97 13.45 14.65
N ALA A 34 11.32 14.24 15.68
CA ALA A 34 12.61 14.94 15.72
C ALA A 34 13.76 14.05 16.28
N ASP A 35 13.44 13.04 17.07
CA ASP A 35 14.42 12.12 17.66
C ASP A 35 14.78 10.98 16.70
N VAL A 36 15.45 11.35 15.63
CA VAL A 36 15.79 10.47 14.51
C VAL A 36 16.45 9.15 14.93
N LEU A 37 17.39 9.21 15.87
CA LEU A 37 18.14 8.02 16.32
C LEU A 37 17.23 7.03 17.06
N ARG A 38 16.35 7.51 17.92
CA ARG A 38 15.41 6.66 18.65
C ARG A 38 14.37 6.07 17.70
N THR A 39 13.82 6.89 16.82
CA THR A 39 12.83 6.47 15.83
C THR A 39 13.41 5.42 14.90
N ALA A 40 14.65 5.62 14.42
CA ALA A 40 15.30 4.72 13.45
C ALA A 40 15.49 3.29 13.98
N VAL A 41 15.50 3.09 15.28
CA VAL A 41 15.68 1.77 15.93
C VAL A 41 14.44 1.30 16.69
N THR A 42 13.29 1.92 16.46
CA THR A 42 12.03 1.49 17.08
C THR A 42 11.49 0.25 16.37
N GLN A 43 11.18 -0.78 17.14
CA GLN A 43 10.52 -1.98 16.61
C GLN A 43 9.04 -1.70 16.37
N GLN A 44 8.51 -2.16 15.24
CA GLN A 44 7.11 -2.07 14.87
C GLN A 44 6.57 -3.45 14.47
N PHE A 45 5.26 -3.52 14.20
CA PHE A 45 4.63 -4.75 13.72
C PHE A 45 5.33 -5.28 12.45
N ALA A 46 5.60 -6.58 12.41
CA ALA A 46 6.26 -7.27 11.29
C ALA A 46 7.58 -6.60 10.81
N SER A 47 8.22 -5.76 11.63
CA SER A 47 9.50 -5.12 11.29
C SER A 47 10.71 -6.05 11.47
N ASN A 48 10.54 -7.17 12.18
CA ASN A 48 11.62 -8.09 12.51
C ASN A 48 11.73 -9.32 11.59
N PHE A 49 10.84 -9.48 10.61
CA PHE A 49 10.78 -10.71 9.80
C PHE A 49 12.08 -10.99 9.05
N PHE A 50 12.68 -9.97 8.43
CA PHE A 50 13.97 -10.14 7.77
C PHE A 50 15.14 -10.34 8.73
N ASP A 51 15.04 -9.82 9.94
CA ASP A 51 16.03 -10.08 11.00
C ASP A 51 15.97 -11.53 11.43
N LEU A 52 14.78 -12.09 11.64
CA LEU A 52 14.57 -13.52 11.92
C LEU A 52 15.10 -14.42 10.79
N GLN A 53 14.84 -14.02 9.54
CA GLN A 53 15.35 -14.76 8.38
C GLN A 53 16.88 -14.68 8.30
N ALA A 54 17.48 -13.53 8.60
CA ALA A 54 18.93 -13.37 8.62
C ALA A 54 19.60 -14.23 9.71
N THR A 55 19.04 -14.24 10.91
CA THR A 55 19.49 -15.11 12.00
C THR A 55 19.38 -16.59 11.60
N ALA A 56 18.28 -16.99 10.96
CA ALA A 56 18.14 -18.36 10.45
C ALA A 56 19.23 -18.73 9.43
N PHE A 57 19.63 -17.79 8.56
CA PHE A 57 20.72 -18.02 7.60
C PHE A 57 22.08 -18.17 8.29
N LEU A 58 22.34 -17.39 9.33
CA LEU A 58 23.55 -17.54 10.15
C LEU A 58 23.61 -18.92 10.80
N ASP A 59 22.46 -19.45 11.21
CA ASP A 59 22.31 -20.82 11.76
C ASP A 59 22.23 -21.89 10.66
N ARG A 60 22.43 -21.52 9.38
CA ARG A 60 22.32 -22.43 8.22
C ARG A 60 20.94 -23.07 8.06
N ARG A 61 19.89 -22.38 8.47
CA ARG A 61 18.49 -22.80 8.34
C ARG A 61 17.74 -21.87 7.40
N LEU A 62 16.68 -22.39 6.76
CA LEU A 62 15.72 -21.62 5.99
C LEU A 62 14.42 -21.37 6.77
N THR A 63 14.26 -22.06 7.89
CA THR A 63 13.10 -21.99 8.78
C THR A 63 13.36 -20.99 9.91
N VAL A 64 12.32 -20.30 10.31
CA VAL A 64 12.34 -19.38 11.46
C VAL A 64 11.64 -20.02 12.67
N PRO A 65 11.78 -19.46 13.87
CA PRO A 65 11.09 -20.00 15.04
C PRO A 65 9.58 -20.12 14.83
N ALA A 66 8.99 -21.17 15.37
CA ALA A 66 7.54 -21.40 15.26
C ALA A 66 6.75 -20.22 15.84
N GLY A 67 5.71 -19.79 15.13
CA GLY A 67 4.85 -18.68 15.53
C GLY A 67 5.47 -17.28 15.40
N SER A 68 6.77 -17.15 15.08
CA SER A 68 7.45 -15.85 15.03
C SER A 68 6.97 -14.92 13.90
N LEU A 69 6.32 -15.46 12.90
CA LEU A 69 5.74 -14.69 11.78
C LEU A 69 4.22 -14.48 11.93
N GLY A 70 3.61 -14.93 13.03
CA GLY A 70 2.16 -14.87 13.20
C GLY A 70 1.42 -15.51 12.03
N ILE A 71 0.40 -14.85 11.54
CA ILE A 71 -0.44 -15.29 10.43
C ILE A 71 0.29 -15.39 9.08
N GLU A 72 1.42 -14.74 8.92
CA GLU A 72 2.21 -14.72 7.68
C GLU A 72 3.11 -15.96 7.52
N GLY A 73 3.22 -16.77 8.55
CA GLY A 73 4.03 -18.00 8.52
C GLY A 73 3.43 -19.06 7.62
N PHE A 74 4.28 -19.70 6.82
CA PHE A 74 3.94 -20.93 6.08
C PHE A 74 4.43 -22.13 6.89
N VAL A 75 3.51 -22.95 7.36
CA VAL A 75 3.83 -24.13 8.18
C VAL A 75 3.79 -25.38 7.32
N ILE A 76 4.95 -25.96 7.06
CA ILE A 76 5.13 -27.17 6.25
C ILE A 76 5.92 -28.17 7.07
N ASP A 77 5.39 -29.36 7.27
CA ASP A 77 5.98 -30.43 8.09
C ASP A 77 6.41 -29.95 9.49
N GLY A 78 5.60 -29.08 10.11
CA GLY A 78 5.87 -28.49 11.42
C GLY A 78 6.97 -27.42 11.44
N GLN A 79 7.51 -27.03 10.29
CA GLN A 79 8.52 -25.98 10.16
C GLN A 79 7.90 -24.70 9.62
N THR A 80 8.27 -23.56 10.20
CA THR A 80 7.77 -22.25 9.78
C THR A 80 8.72 -21.59 8.78
N TYR A 81 8.18 -21.20 7.63
CA TYR A 81 8.91 -20.53 6.55
C TYR A 81 8.36 -19.12 6.32
N MET A 82 9.28 -18.18 6.12
CA MET A 82 8.95 -16.85 5.60
C MET A 82 8.81 -16.91 4.08
N TYR A 83 7.73 -16.37 3.51
CA TYR A 83 7.53 -16.44 2.04
C TYR A 83 8.36 -15.41 1.26
N PHE A 84 8.72 -14.27 1.87
CA PHE A 84 9.54 -13.29 1.18
C PHE A 84 10.91 -13.83 0.78
N PRO A 85 11.43 -13.41 -0.41
CA PRO A 85 12.77 -13.74 -0.85
C PRO A 85 13.86 -13.10 0.03
N PRO A 86 15.12 -13.61 -0.03
CA PRO A 86 16.12 -13.41 1.02
C PRO A 86 16.91 -12.10 0.96
N PHE A 87 16.86 -11.29 -0.11
CA PHE A 87 17.81 -10.19 -0.28
C PHE A 87 17.79 -9.17 0.87
N PRO A 88 16.63 -8.69 1.37
CA PRO A 88 16.66 -7.78 2.51
C PRO A 88 17.24 -8.43 3.78
N ALA A 89 17.04 -9.72 4.00
CA ALA A 89 17.65 -10.45 5.12
C ALA A 89 19.17 -10.54 4.97
N LEU A 90 19.69 -10.77 3.75
CA LEU A 90 21.14 -10.80 3.51
C LEU A 90 21.83 -9.48 3.86
N LEU A 91 21.13 -8.34 3.71
CA LEU A 91 21.66 -7.03 4.11
C LEU A 91 21.80 -6.87 5.62
N ARG A 92 21.11 -7.67 6.43
CA ARG A 92 21.16 -7.64 7.89
C ARG A 92 22.31 -8.46 8.46
N ILE A 93 22.75 -9.49 7.74
CA ILE A 93 23.81 -10.39 8.19
C ILE A 93 25.07 -9.66 8.66
N PRO A 94 25.63 -8.67 7.91
CA PRO A 94 26.82 -7.95 8.38
C PRO A 94 26.61 -7.23 9.72
N VAL A 95 25.39 -6.73 9.97
CA VAL A 95 25.08 -6.03 11.23
C VAL A 95 24.93 -7.03 12.35
N GLN A 96 24.20 -8.14 12.14
CA GLN A 96 24.00 -9.19 13.15
C GLN A 96 25.29 -9.91 13.54
N LEU A 97 26.27 -9.98 12.62
CA LEU A 97 27.62 -10.49 12.95
C LEU A 97 28.41 -9.55 13.89
N LEU A 98 28.06 -8.27 13.93
CA LEU A 98 28.71 -7.25 14.78
C LEU A 98 27.98 -7.04 16.11
N THR A 99 26.66 -7.06 16.10
CA THR A 99 25.83 -6.80 17.28
C THR A 99 24.44 -7.39 17.12
N HIS A 100 23.87 -7.91 18.22
CA HIS A 100 22.48 -8.35 18.32
C HIS A 100 21.56 -7.29 18.96
N GLU A 101 22.09 -6.12 19.38
CA GLU A 101 21.29 -5.07 20.02
C GLU A 101 20.29 -4.41 19.05
N LEU A 102 20.56 -4.53 17.75
CA LEU A 102 19.72 -3.99 16.68
C LEU A 102 18.77 -5.01 16.05
N ASP A 103 18.74 -6.24 16.56
CA ASP A 103 17.84 -7.28 16.02
C ASP A 103 16.38 -6.85 16.14
N GLY A 104 15.61 -7.02 15.07
CA GLY A 104 14.23 -6.57 14.96
C GLY A 104 14.05 -5.07 14.69
N ARG A 105 15.13 -4.29 14.52
CA ARG A 105 15.11 -2.82 14.43
C ARG A 105 15.71 -2.27 13.14
N LEU A 106 16.06 -3.14 12.19
CA LEU A 106 16.80 -2.72 10.99
C LEU A 106 15.92 -2.35 9.80
N THR A 107 14.61 -2.45 9.89
CA THR A 107 13.70 -2.18 8.77
C THR A 107 13.76 -0.71 8.33
N LEU A 108 13.64 0.23 9.25
CA LEU A 108 13.67 1.65 8.92
C LEU A 108 15.02 2.10 8.31
N PRO A 109 16.21 1.74 8.88
CA PRO A 109 17.50 1.98 8.23
C PRO A 109 17.62 1.34 6.85
N SER A 110 17.07 0.15 6.67
CA SER A 110 17.03 -0.57 5.39
C SER A 110 16.18 0.18 4.35
N MET A 111 15.01 0.68 4.75
CA MET A 111 14.15 1.51 3.89
C MET A 111 14.85 2.83 3.51
N ALA A 112 15.57 3.46 4.43
CA ALA A 112 16.38 4.64 4.14
C ALA A 112 17.49 4.33 3.11
N LEU A 113 18.15 3.19 3.24
CA LEU A 113 19.19 2.73 2.30
C LEU A 113 18.59 2.45 0.90
N SER A 114 17.40 1.84 0.84
CA SER A 114 16.70 1.60 -0.43
C SER A 114 16.40 2.91 -1.17
N TRP A 115 16.01 3.96 -0.43
CA TRP A 115 15.82 5.30 -1.00
C TRP A 115 17.11 5.87 -1.59
N VAL A 116 18.25 5.69 -0.92
CA VAL A 116 19.56 6.12 -1.44
C VAL A 116 19.88 5.41 -2.76
N VAL A 117 19.66 4.10 -2.85
CA VAL A 117 19.84 3.32 -4.08
C VAL A 117 18.92 3.84 -5.19
N LEU A 118 17.64 4.06 -4.88
CA LEU A 118 16.66 4.65 -5.80
C LEU A 118 17.14 6.00 -6.33
N ALA A 119 17.53 6.90 -5.45
CA ALA A 119 18.00 8.25 -5.77
C ALA A 119 19.20 8.24 -6.71
N VAL A 120 20.20 7.41 -6.40
CA VAL A 120 21.41 7.26 -7.21
C VAL A 120 21.09 6.68 -8.58
N MET A 121 20.31 5.61 -8.65
CA MET A 121 20.03 4.94 -9.93
C MET A 121 19.10 5.77 -10.80
N THR A 122 18.10 6.43 -10.22
CA THR A 122 17.22 7.35 -10.95
C THR A 122 18.00 8.54 -11.50
N THR A 123 18.86 9.15 -10.70
CA THR A 123 19.72 10.27 -11.16
C THR A 123 20.59 9.85 -12.33
N LYS A 124 21.28 8.72 -12.21
CA LYS A 124 22.10 8.16 -13.31
C LYS A 124 21.26 7.91 -14.57
N LEU A 125 20.06 7.35 -14.41
CA LEU A 125 19.17 7.08 -15.53
C LEU A 125 18.69 8.37 -16.21
N VAL A 126 18.22 9.36 -15.44
CA VAL A 126 17.74 10.65 -15.96
C VAL A 126 18.78 11.31 -16.87
N TRP A 127 20.02 11.41 -16.41
CA TRP A 127 21.08 12.03 -17.20
C TRP A 127 21.60 11.13 -18.34
N ARG A 128 21.55 9.81 -18.18
CA ARG A 128 21.91 8.90 -19.26
C ARG A 128 20.91 8.91 -20.41
N VAL A 129 19.62 8.90 -20.10
CA VAL A 129 18.54 9.05 -21.11
C VAL A 129 18.67 10.39 -21.83
N ARG A 130 18.95 11.47 -21.09
CA ARG A 130 19.23 12.77 -21.73
C ARG A 130 20.40 12.67 -22.73
N SER A 131 21.50 12.04 -22.36
CA SER A 131 22.64 11.91 -23.26
C SER A 131 22.34 11.06 -24.51
N CYS A 132 21.38 10.12 -24.42
CA CYS A 132 20.90 9.38 -25.57
C CYS A 132 20.05 10.22 -26.54
N LEU A 133 19.24 11.13 -26.00
CA LEU A 133 18.32 11.94 -26.79
C LEU A 133 18.91 13.29 -27.20
N ARG A 134 19.93 13.80 -26.46
CA ARG A 134 20.55 15.11 -26.65
C ARG A 134 22.07 15.07 -26.39
N PRO A 135 22.84 14.34 -27.23
CA PRO A 135 24.26 14.08 -26.96
C PRO A 135 25.10 15.36 -26.94
N ASP A 136 24.85 16.29 -27.86
CA ASP A 136 25.70 17.44 -28.16
C ASP A 136 25.18 18.78 -27.59
N GLU A 137 24.06 18.74 -26.82
CA GLU A 137 23.46 19.95 -26.29
C GLU A 137 23.86 20.22 -24.83
N ASP A 138 24.13 21.49 -24.52
CA ASP A 138 24.32 21.93 -23.15
C ASP A 138 23.01 21.92 -22.37
N VAL A 139 23.11 21.70 -21.05
CA VAL A 139 21.95 21.74 -20.15
C VAL A 139 21.52 23.20 -19.95
N THR A 140 20.32 23.55 -20.44
CA THR A 140 19.73 24.86 -20.19
C THR A 140 19.20 24.96 -18.74
N ARG A 141 18.94 26.20 -18.25
CA ARG A 141 18.34 26.39 -16.92
C ARG A 141 16.99 25.69 -16.82
N THR A 142 16.13 25.86 -17.83
CA THR A 142 14.81 25.22 -17.88
C THR A 142 14.89 23.70 -17.82
N GLN A 143 15.85 23.09 -18.55
CA GLN A 143 16.09 21.65 -18.50
C GLN A 143 16.61 21.20 -17.13
N ALA A 144 17.46 21.99 -16.48
CA ALA A 144 17.95 21.69 -15.13
C ALA A 144 16.79 21.69 -14.10
N VAL A 145 15.93 22.70 -14.16
CA VAL A 145 14.75 22.77 -13.28
C VAL A 145 13.79 21.61 -13.56
N ALA A 146 13.49 21.30 -14.82
CA ALA A 146 12.64 20.19 -15.19
C ALA A 146 13.20 18.84 -14.71
N ALA A 147 14.52 18.66 -14.79
CA ALA A 147 15.18 17.45 -14.24
C ALA A 147 15.11 17.40 -12.71
N ALA A 148 15.27 18.54 -12.02
CA ALA A 148 15.11 18.61 -10.57
C ALA A 148 13.67 18.25 -10.14
N VAL A 149 12.66 18.78 -10.84
CA VAL A 149 11.25 18.44 -10.60
C VAL A 149 10.99 16.96 -10.83
N LEU A 150 11.51 16.37 -11.91
CA LEU A 150 11.36 14.93 -12.16
C LEU A 150 12.04 14.09 -11.07
N LEU A 151 13.23 14.48 -10.61
CA LEU A 151 13.94 13.77 -9.54
C LEU A 151 13.17 13.90 -8.20
N ALA A 152 12.66 15.08 -7.88
CA ALA A 152 11.82 15.27 -6.69
C ALA A 152 10.55 14.41 -6.76
N MET A 153 9.89 14.38 -7.93
CA MET A 153 8.73 13.54 -8.17
C MET A 153 9.04 12.05 -8.00
N ALA A 154 10.15 11.58 -8.58
CA ALA A 154 10.54 10.17 -8.54
C ALA A 154 10.92 9.69 -7.14
N THR A 155 11.48 10.56 -6.29
CA THR A 155 12.03 10.21 -4.97
C THR A 155 11.18 10.63 -3.79
N GLY A 156 10.14 11.47 -4.00
CA GLY A 156 9.27 11.96 -2.94
C GLY A 156 7.80 12.08 -3.33
N GLY A 157 7.45 12.06 -4.63
CA GLY A 157 6.08 12.20 -5.13
C GLY A 157 5.42 10.89 -5.56
N THR A 158 6.05 9.76 -5.33
CA THR A 158 5.51 8.43 -5.66
C THR A 158 4.95 7.73 -4.43
N VAL A 159 4.20 6.66 -4.64
CA VAL A 159 3.64 5.82 -3.57
C VAL A 159 4.71 5.28 -2.59
N LEU A 160 5.98 5.31 -2.96
CA LEU A 160 7.07 4.94 -2.05
C LEU A 160 7.16 5.84 -0.81
N THR A 161 6.67 7.09 -0.90
CA THR A 161 6.54 7.97 0.27
C THR A 161 5.40 7.52 1.19
N PHE A 162 4.28 7.05 0.64
CA PHE A 162 3.24 6.36 1.41
C PHE A 162 3.79 5.08 2.06
N ASP A 163 4.51 4.26 1.30
CA ASP A 163 5.10 3.02 1.82
C ASP A 163 6.11 3.27 2.95
N ALA A 164 6.80 4.42 2.93
CA ALA A 164 7.72 4.81 3.98
C ALA A 164 7.04 5.07 5.34
N ALA A 165 5.73 5.30 5.36
CA ALA A 165 4.97 5.58 6.58
C ALA A 165 4.91 4.40 7.55
N LEU A 166 4.97 3.17 7.04
CA LEU A 166 4.93 1.95 7.82
C LEU A 166 6.19 1.12 7.59
N PRO A 167 7.18 1.14 8.49
CA PRO A 167 8.37 0.31 8.39
C PRO A 167 8.07 -1.17 8.71
N TRP A 168 7.19 -1.75 7.91
CA TRP A 168 6.80 -3.14 7.94
C TRP A 168 7.47 -3.92 6.80
N VAL A 169 7.61 -5.21 6.97
CA VAL A 169 8.17 -6.11 5.96
C VAL A 169 7.55 -5.92 4.57
N TYR A 170 6.22 -5.72 4.52
CA TYR A 170 5.49 -5.54 3.26
C TYR A 170 5.92 -4.29 2.49
N HIS A 171 6.12 -3.18 3.18
CA HIS A 171 6.49 -1.90 2.58
C HIS A 171 7.99 -1.88 2.23
N GLU A 172 8.84 -2.43 3.09
CA GLU A 172 10.27 -2.55 2.83
C GLU A 172 10.57 -3.29 1.53
N VAL A 173 9.84 -4.39 1.26
CA VAL A 173 9.98 -5.16 0.02
C VAL A 173 9.72 -4.31 -1.22
N TYR A 174 8.69 -3.45 -1.20
CA TYR A 174 8.36 -2.60 -2.35
C TYR A 174 9.41 -1.51 -2.59
N LEU A 175 9.90 -0.90 -1.51
CA LEU A 175 10.96 0.10 -1.60
C LEU A 175 12.22 -0.49 -2.23
N TRP A 176 12.69 -1.65 -1.75
CA TRP A 176 13.84 -2.35 -2.34
C TRP A 176 13.57 -2.82 -3.75
N ALA A 177 12.42 -3.41 -4.03
CA ALA A 177 12.08 -3.89 -5.37
C ALA A 177 12.13 -2.76 -6.40
N THR A 178 11.55 -1.59 -6.07
CA THR A 178 11.57 -0.42 -6.95
C THR A 178 12.99 0.13 -7.12
N ALA A 179 13.75 0.28 -6.04
CA ALA A 179 15.12 0.80 -6.09
C ALA A 179 16.03 -0.08 -6.96
N LEU A 180 15.93 -1.40 -6.79
CA LEU A 180 16.71 -2.38 -7.55
C LEU A 180 16.26 -2.47 -9.01
N ALA A 181 14.95 -2.39 -9.29
CA ALA A 181 14.42 -2.32 -10.65
C ALA A 181 14.93 -1.08 -11.40
N MET A 182 15.07 0.08 -10.72
CA MET A 182 15.69 1.26 -11.30
C MET A 182 17.18 1.02 -11.61
N GLY A 183 17.89 0.26 -10.77
CA GLY A 183 19.24 -0.21 -11.04
C GLY A 183 19.29 -1.09 -12.29
N CYS A 184 18.40 -2.08 -12.41
CA CYS A 184 18.26 -2.90 -13.60
C CYS A 184 18.00 -2.06 -14.85
N ALA A 185 17.06 -1.10 -14.80
CA ALA A 185 16.73 -0.25 -15.93
C ALA A 185 17.94 0.59 -16.40
N TYR A 186 18.69 1.16 -15.46
CA TYR A 186 19.94 1.88 -15.80
C TYR A 186 20.97 0.98 -16.48
N TRP A 187 21.21 -0.22 -15.93
CA TRP A 187 22.23 -1.12 -16.47
C TRP A 187 21.77 -1.83 -17.75
N LEU A 188 20.46 -2.10 -17.93
CA LEU A 188 19.90 -2.52 -19.23
C LEU A 188 20.20 -1.49 -20.32
N LEU A 189 19.99 -0.20 -20.03
CA LEU A 189 20.34 0.86 -20.97
C LEU A 189 21.84 0.89 -21.26
N ARG A 190 22.68 0.75 -20.24
CA ARG A 190 24.15 0.72 -20.39
C ARG A 190 24.60 -0.43 -21.26
N VAL A 191 24.08 -1.65 -21.01
CA VAL A 191 24.40 -2.85 -21.81
C VAL A 191 23.86 -2.75 -23.23
N ALA A 192 22.67 -2.20 -23.42
CA ALA A 192 22.09 -2.00 -24.75
C ALA A 192 22.89 -1.00 -25.59
N LEU A 193 23.54 -0.02 -24.97
CA LEU A 193 24.41 0.96 -25.63
C LEU A 193 25.82 0.42 -25.87
N ASP A 194 26.41 -0.18 -24.85
CA ASP A 194 27.75 -0.75 -24.85
C ASP A 194 27.88 -1.89 -23.83
N PRO A 195 27.91 -3.16 -24.27
CA PRO A 195 27.92 -4.34 -23.40
C PRO A 195 29.33 -4.62 -22.84
N THR A 196 29.85 -3.72 -21.99
CA THR A 196 31.10 -3.93 -21.27
C THR A 196 30.92 -4.99 -20.16
N ARG A 197 32.03 -5.69 -19.79
CA ARG A 197 32.01 -6.69 -18.70
C ARG A 197 31.43 -6.09 -17.40
N GLN A 198 31.87 -4.90 -17.03
CA GLN A 198 31.39 -4.21 -15.85
C GLN A 198 29.86 -3.94 -15.90
N ALA A 199 29.35 -3.47 -17.06
CA ALA A 199 27.92 -3.22 -17.22
C ALA A 199 27.06 -4.50 -17.09
N ILE A 200 27.58 -5.61 -17.68
CA ILE A 200 26.92 -6.93 -17.61
C ILE A 200 26.91 -7.47 -16.17
N LEU A 201 28.04 -7.36 -15.45
CA LEU A 201 28.11 -7.80 -14.04
C LEU A 201 27.16 -7.00 -13.15
N TRP A 202 27.11 -5.68 -13.29
CA TRP A 202 26.16 -4.86 -12.54
C TRP A 202 24.71 -5.16 -12.92
N LEU A 203 24.39 -5.39 -14.19
CA LEU A 203 23.06 -5.82 -14.62
C LEU A 203 22.68 -7.13 -13.91
N GLY A 204 23.57 -8.14 -13.96
CA GLY A 204 23.34 -9.42 -13.29
C GLY A 204 23.15 -9.28 -11.78
N GLY A 205 23.98 -8.45 -11.12
CA GLY A 205 23.88 -8.19 -9.68
C GLY A 205 22.55 -7.52 -9.28
N PHE A 206 22.15 -6.46 -9.99
CA PHE A 206 20.88 -5.81 -9.73
C PHE A 206 19.69 -6.71 -10.05
N THR A 207 19.75 -7.48 -11.14
CA THR A 207 18.70 -8.44 -11.50
C THR A 207 18.57 -9.55 -10.46
N LEU A 208 19.70 -10.08 -9.96
CA LEU A 208 19.70 -11.08 -8.89
C LEU A 208 19.11 -10.51 -7.60
N ALA A 209 19.55 -9.33 -7.19
CA ALA A 209 19.01 -8.67 -6.00
C ALA A 209 17.49 -8.41 -6.14
N THR A 210 17.02 -7.98 -7.32
CA THR A 210 15.58 -7.78 -7.58
C THR A 210 14.80 -9.11 -7.48
N ALA A 211 15.32 -10.17 -8.12
CA ALA A 211 14.68 -11.50 -8.12
C ALA A 211 14.62 -12.11 -6.71
N LEU A 212 15.64 -11.83 -5.89
CA LEU A 212 15.70 -12.23 -4.48
C LEU A 212 15.09 -11.21 -3.51
N THR A 213 14.39 -10.19 -4.01
CA THR A 213 13.57 -9.25 -3.22
C THR A 213 12.09 -9.45 -3.52
N ARG A 214 11.71 -9.41 -4.80
CA ARG A 214 10.34 -9.53 -5.27
C ARG A 214 10.30 -10.28 -6.59
N THR A 215 9.80 -11.50 -6.55
CA THR A 215 9.83 -12.45 -7.67
C THR A 215 9.25 -11.89 -8.99
N PRO A 216 8.04 -11.29 -9.05
CA PRO A 216 7.48 -10.80 -10.32
C PRO A 216 8.37 -9.73 -10.96
N GLY A 217 8.84 -8.75 -10.19
CA GLY A 217 9.72 -7.69 -10.67
C GLY A 217 11.07 -8.23 -11.14
N GLY A 218 11.65 -9.18 -10.40
CA GLY A 218 12.91 -9.83 -10.75
C GLY A 218 12.80 -10.65 -12.05
N TRP A 219 11.71 -11.38 -12.22
CA TRP A 219 11.47 -12.16 -13.44
C TRP A 219 11.27 -11.26 -14.66
N ALA A 220 10.56 -10.15 -14.51
CA ALA A 220 10.40 -9.14 -15.55
C ALA A 220 11.75 -8.59 -16.03
N MET A 221 12.62 -8.21 -15.08
CA MET A 221 13.97 -7.69 -15.40
C MET A 221 14.88 -8.79 -15.95
N SER A 222 14.76 -10.02 -15.46
CA SER A 222 15.47 -11.19 -16.02
C SER A 222 15.06 -11.43 -17.48
N GLY A 223 13.74 -11.41 -17.77
CA GLY A 223 13.23 -11.53 -19.12
C GLY A 223 13.73 -10.45 -20.07
N ALA A 224 13.79 -9.20 -19.60
CA ALA A 224 14.34 -8.08 -20.37
C ALA A 224 15.84 -8.25 -20.66
N ALA A 225 16.63 -8.74 -19.69
CA ALA A 225 18.05 -9.03 -19.88
C ALA A 225 18.28 -10.18 -20.86
N ILE A 226 17.51 -11.27 -20.75
CA ILE A 226 17.55 -12.41 -21.67
C ILE A 226 17.19 -11.95 -23.10
N GLY A 227 16.10 -11.18 -23.22
CA GLY A 227 15.64 -10.63 -24.51
C GLY A 227 16.68 -9.71 -25.17
N LEU A 228 17.33 -8.84 -24.35
CA LEU A 228 18.44 -8.00 -24.84
C LEU A 228 19.60 -8.85 -25.32
N GLY A 229 20.01 -9.87 -24.57
CA GLY A 229 21.08 -10.78 -24.97
C GLY A 229 20.74 -11.55 -26.26
N ALA A 230 19.51 -12.05 -26.38
CA ALA A 230 19.04 -12.72 -27.60
C ALA A 230 19.00 -11.76 -28.80
N TRP A 231 18.60 -10.50 -28.59
CA TRP A 231 18.63 -9.48 -29.66
C TRP A 231 20.07 -9.14 -30.09
N ILE A 232 21.00 -9.02 -29.14
CA ILE A 232 22.44 -8.82 -29.48
C ILE A 232 22.95 -10.01 -30.27
N LEU A 233 22.65 -11.25 -29.83
CA LEU A 233 23.03 -12.48 -30.50
C LEU A 233 22.51 -12.52 -31.95
N TRP A 234 21.24 -12.23 -32.14
CA TRP A 234 20.63 -12.19 -33.48
C TRP A 234 21.28 -11.13 -34.38
N ARG A 235 21.59 -9.94 -33.84
CA ARG A 235 22.24 -8.85 -34.57
C ARG A 235 23.67 -9.21 -34.95
N GLU A 236 24.45 -9.81 -34.05
CA GLU A 236 25.82 -10.22 -34.30
C GLU A 236 25.93 -11.39 -35.27
N ARG A 237 25.00 -12.37 -35.17
CA ARG A 237 24.90 -13.46 -36.13
C ARG A 237 24.72 -13.01 -37.59
N ARG A 238 24.08 -11.85 -37.79
CA ARG A 238 23.89 -11.27 -39.13
C ARG A 238 25.13 -10.52 -39.64
N ARG A 239 26.13 -10.25 -38.80
CA ARG A 239 27.27 -9.46 -39.10
C ARG A 239 28.59 -10.29 -39.27
N HIS A 240 28.59 -11.47 -38.65
CA HIS A 240 29.80 -12.32 -38.65
C HIS A 240 29.60 -13.49 -39.61
N ASP A 241 30.58 -13.70 -40.48
CA ASP A 241 30.67 -14.90 -41.29
C ASP A 241 31.11 -16.09 -40.43
N ARG A 242 30.80 -17.32 -40.89
CA ARG A 242 31.11 -18.57 -40.17
C ARG A 242 32.63 -18.76 -39.89
N ALA A 243 33.47 -17.97 -40.57
CA ALA A 243 34.93 -18.03 -40.42
C ALA A 243 35.51 -17.39 -39.14
N ASP A 244 34.76 -16.48 -38.48
CA ASP A 244 35.25 -15.66 -37.35
C ASP A 244 35.36 -16.39 -36.00
N GLY A 245 35.11 -17.67 -35.97
CA GLY A 245 35.15 -18.44 -34.73
C GLY A 245 34.02 -18.06 -33.73
N ARG A 246 33.89 -18.78 -32.60
CA ARG A 246 32.78 -18.61 -31.62
C ARG A 246 32.97 -17.46 -30.63
N ARG A 247 34.03 -16.66 -30.71
CA ARG A 247 34.34 -15.58 -29.73
C ARG A 247 33.25 -14.49 -29.65
N TRP A 248 32.54 -14.22 -30.74
CA TRP A 248 31.45 -13.25 -30.80
C TRP A 248 30.20 -13.68 -29.94
N LEU A 249 30.05 -14.99 -29.63
CA LEU A 249 29.00 -15.52 -28.80
C LEU A 249 29.17 -15.15 -27.31
N ALA A 250 30.38 -14.88 -26.86
CA ALA A 250 30.66 -14.71 -25.42
C ALA A 250 29.91 -13.51 -24.81
N ARG A 251 29.84 -12.38 -25.54
CA ARG A 251 29.11 -11.19 -25.03
C ARG A 251 27.62 -11.39 -24.94
N PRO A 252 26.88 -11.78 -26.00
CA PRO A 252 25.43 -12.02 -25.88
C PRO A 252 25.11 -13.12 -24.86
N ALA A 253 25.91 -14.18 -24.78
CA ALA A 253 25.76 -15.23 -23.80
C ALA A 253 25.87 -14.69 -22.35
N ALA A 254 26.87 -13.82 -22.10
CA ALA A 254 27.06 -13.18 -20.80
C ALA A 254 25.86 -12.25 -20.44
N VAL A 255 25.28 -11.54 -21.42
CA VAL A 255 24.08 -10.71 -21.19
C VAL A 255 22.87 -11.60 -20.90
N MET A 256 22.70 -12.71 -21.61
CA MET A 256 21.63 -13.68 -21.32
C MET A 256 21.82 -14.30 -19.94
N ALA A 257 23.05 -14.64 -19.56
CA ALA A 257 23.38 -15.17 -18.23
C ALA A 257 23.01 -14.17 -17.10
N ALA A 258 23.18 -12.86 -17.34
CA ALA A 258 22.77 -11.83 -16.38
C ALA A 258 21.24 -11.81 -16.11
N GLY A 259 20.43 -12.49 -16.92
CA GLY A 259 19.02 -12.74 -16.66
C GLY A 259 18.71 -14.17 -16.23
N LEU A 260 19.34 -15.18 -16.90
CA LEU A 260 19.07 -16.61 -16.62
C LEU A 260 19.53 -17.04 -15.22
N VAL A 261 20.70 -16.55 -14.77
CA VAL A 261 21.21 -16.90 -13.43
C VAL A 261 20.32 -16.35 -12.32
N PRO A 262 19.90 -15.06 -12.32
CA PRO A 262 18.93 -14.55 -11.34
C PRO A 262 17.60 -15.29 -11.35
N LEU A 263 17.06 -15.58 -12.53
CA LEU A 263 15.83 -16.34 -12.69
C LEU A 263 15.98 -17.73 -12.07
N GLY A 264 17.04 -18.45 -12.44
CA GLY A 264 17.32 -19.77 -11.89
C GLY A 264 17.55 -19.76 -10.38
N ALA A 265 18.23 -18.76 -9.85
CA ALA A 265 18.45 -18.62 -8.41
C ALA A 265 17.11 -18.38 -7.64
N SER A 266 16.23 -17.54 -8.20
CA SER A 266 14.89 -17.29 -7.63
C SER A 266 14.04 -18.58 -7.64
N ILE A 267 14.04 -19.31 -8.75
CA ILE A 267 13.32 -20.58 -8.87
C ILE A 267 13.88 -21.61 -7.89
N ALA A 268 15.21 -21.76 -7.83
CA ALA A 268 15.86 -22.70 -6.93
C ALA A 268 15.55 -22.39 -5.45
N TYR A 269 15.59 -21.11 -5.07
CA TYR A 269 15.25 -20.70 -3.71
C TYR A 269 13.81 -21.02 -3.34
N ASN A 270 12.86 -20.75 -4.23
CA ASN A 270 11.45 -21.09 -4.00
C ASN A 270 11.24 -22.61 -3.95
N TRP A 271 11.92 -23.34 -4.84
CA TRP A 271 11.85 -24.80 -4.89
C TRP A 271 12.33 -25.45 -3.59
N VAL A 272 13.48 -25.00 -3.07
CA VAL A 272 14.05 -25.55 -1.82
C VAL A 272 13.14 -25.30 -0.62
N LYS A 273 12.39 -24.17 -0.61
CA LYS A 273 11.48 -23.85 0.49
C LYS A 273 10.13 -24.54 0.39
N PHE A 274 9.57 -24.60 -0.80
CA PHE A 274 8.15 -24.91 -1.02
C PHE A 274 7.92 -26.07 -2.00
N GLY A 275 8.96 -26.70 -2.53
CA GLY A 275 8.81 -27.78 -3.49
C GLY A 275 8.23 -27.37 -4.85
N HIS A 276 8.06 -26.07 -5.10
CA HIS A 276 7.47 -25.55 -6.33
C HIS A 276 8.31 -24.40 -6.91
N PRO A 277 8.45 -24.27 -8.25
CA PRO A 277 9.31 -23.27 -8.86
C PRO A 277 8.87 -21.82 -8.61
N TYR A 278 7.57 -21.54 -8.42
CA TYR A 278 7.07 -20.17 -8.30
C TYR A 278 5.80 -20.02 -7.43
N LEU A 279 5.05 -21.08 -7.15
CA LEU A 279 3.86 -20.98 -6.29
C LEU A 279 4.25 -21.10 -4.82
N PHE A 280 3.44 -20.49 -3.99
CA PHE A 280 3.42 -20.68 -2.56
C PHE A 280 2.30 -21.65 -2.20
N PRO A 281 2.50 -22.58 -1.26
CA PRO A 281 1.44 -23.46 -0.75
C PRO A 281 0.52 -22.64 0.17
N LEU A 282 -0.40 -21.85 -0.43
CA LEU A 282 -1.24 -20.91 0.29
C LEU A 282 -2.12 -21.58 1.36
N GLU A 283 -2.48 -22.85 1.15
CA GLU A 283 -3.18 -23.66 2.14
C GLU A 283 -2.37 -23.93 3.41
N SER A 284 -1.04 -23.86 3.32
CA SER A 284 -0.13 -24.01 4.46
C SER A 284 0.17 -22.69 5.19
N GLN A 285 -0.36 -21.58 4.72
CA GLN A 285 -0.24 -20.30 5.41
C GLN A 285 -1.19 -20.24 6.60
N VAL A 286 -0.69 -19.80 7.75
CA VAL A 286 -1.50 -19.66 8.98
C VAL A 286 -2.74 -18.80 8.72
N TRP A 287 -2.59 -17.70 7.97
CA TRP A 287 -3.71 -16.85 7.57
C TRP A 287 -4.83 -17.61 6.86
N THR A 288 -4.50 -18.52 5.95
CA THR A 288 -5.50 -19.35 5.25
C THR A 288 -6.23 -20.28 6.20
N GLN A 289 -5.53 -20.81 7.21
CA GLN A 289 -6.15 -21.72 8.18
C GLN A 289 -7.19 -21.01 9.05
N VAL A 290 -6.96 -19.73 9.38
CA VAL A 290 -7.81 -18.98 10.30
C VAL A 290 -8.82 -18.07 9.61
N ASN A 291 -8.71 -17.82 8.30
CA ASN A 291 -9.56 -16.90 7.56
C ASN A 291 -10.50 -17.65 6.58
N ALA A 292 -11.81 -17.61 6.86
CA ALA A 292 -12.81 -18.29 6.04
C ALA A 292 -12.89 -17.69 4.62
N HIS A 293 -12.89 -16.35 4.51
CA HIS A 293 -12.93 -15.67 3.21
C HIS A 293 -11.72 -16.03 2.33
N ARG A 294 -10.52 -16.16 2.94
CA ARG A 294 -9.32 -16.60 2.23
C ARG A 294 -9.46 -18.02 1.70
N ARG A 295 -10.04 -18.95 2.49
CA ARG A 295 -10.29 -20.32 2.04
C ARG A 295 -11.28 -20.34 0.87
N GLU A 296 -12.37 -19.57 0.97
CA GLU A 296 -13.35 -19.43 -0.11
C GLU A 296 -12.71 -18.82 -1.36
N ALA A 297 -11.89 -17.77 -1.21
CA ALA A 297 -11.17 -17.18 -2.34
C ALA A 297 -10.25 -18.19 -3.04
N LEU A 298 -9.56 -19.04 -2.31
CA LEU A 298 -8.74 -20.11 -2.88
C LEU A 298 -9.59 -21.17 -3.58
N GLU A 299 -10.70 -21.59 -2.98
CA GLU A 299 -11.61 -22.57 -3.56
C GLU A 299 -12.20 -22.06 -4.88
N VAL A 300 -12.76 -20.86 -4.90
CA VAL A 300 -13.37 -20.24 -6.10
C VAL A 300 -12.34 -20.02 -7.20
N ASN A 301 -11.10 -19.66 -6.85
CA ASN A 301 -10.04 -19.35 -7.81
C ASN A 301 -9.13 -20.57 -8.12
N GLY A 302 -9.50 -21.79 -7.76
CA GLY A 302 -8.74 -23.00 -8.09
C GLY A 302 -7.40 -23.13 -7.36
N GLY A 303 -7.36 -22.77 -6.07
CA GLY A 303 -6.18 -22.87 -5.20
C GLY A 303 -5.16 -21.75 -5.34
N THR A 304 -5.49 -20.67 -6.04
CA THR A 304 -4.56 -19.55 -6.27
C THR A 304 -5.24 -18.19 -6.11
N ILE A 305 -4.45 -17.19 -5.74
CA ILE A 305 -4.86 -15.77 -5.78
C ILE A 305 -4.18 -15.01 -6.91
N THR A 306 -3.69 -15.74 -7.91
CA THR A 306 -3.04 -15.15 -9.10
C THR A 306 -3.64 -15.74 -10.36
N GLY A 307 -3.95 -14.89 -11.34
CA GLY A 307 -4.50 -15.35 -12.62
C GLY A 307 -5.05 -14.22 -13.47
N PRO A 308 -5.38 -14.52 -14.73
CA PRO A 308 -5.89 -13.52 -15.67
C PRO A 308 -7.26 -12.98 -15.29
N GLN A 309 -8.06 -13.70 -14.49
CA GLN A 309 -9.38 -13.29 -14.02
C GLN A 309 -9.32 -11.99 -13.19
N PHE A 310 -8.18 -11.65 -12.60
CA PHE A 310 -8.00 -10.43 -11.82
C PHE A 310 -7.60 -9.21 -12.65
N PHE A 311 -7.31 -9.40 -13.95
CA PHE A 311 -6.75 -8.33 -14.79
C PHE A 311 -7.68 -7.12 -14.90
N GLU A 312 -8.96 -7.33 -15.17
CA GLU A 312 -9.95 -6.25 -15.30
C GLU A 312 -10.09 -5.48 -14.00
N THR A 313 -10.21 -6.19 -12.88
CA THR A 313 -10.27 -5.63 -11.53
C THR A 313 -9.05 -4.76 -11.24
N SER A 314 -7.86 -5.27 -11.47
CA SER A 314 -6.61 -4.53 -11.26
C SER A 314 -6.50 -3.32 -12.17
N LEU A 315 -6.88 -3.46 -13.46
CA LEU A 315 -6.84 -2.38 -14.44
C LEU A 315 -7.75 -1.21 -13.99
N VAL A 316 -8.99 -1.50 -13.64
CA VAL A 316 -9.93 -0.45 -13.23
C VAL A 316 -9.46 0.21 -11.93
N ASN A 317 -9.17 -0.56 -10.88
CA ASN A 317 -8.81 0.02 -9.58
C ASN A 317 -7.49 0.81 -9.62
N TYR A 318 -6.47 0.34 -10.33
CA TYR A 318 -5.18 1.04 -10.36
C TYR A 318 -5.12 2.20 -11.35
N PHE A 319 -6.01 2.26 -12.35
CA PHE A 319 -5.93 3.27 -13.41
C PHE A 319 -7.17 4.17 -13.55
N ARG A 320 -8.18 4.03 -12.69
CA ARG A 320 -9.31 4.96 -12.66
C ARG A 320 -8.86 6.38 -12.36
N PRO A 321 -9.49 7.43 -12.93
CA PRO A 321 -9.08 8.83 -12.70
C PRO A 321 -9.52 9.38 -11.33
N ASP A 322 -10.54 8.79 -10.72
CA ASP A 322 -11.17 9.20 -9.45
C ASP A 322 -10.60 8.47 -8.22
N GLY A 323 -9.48 7.78 -8.37
CA GLY A 323 -8.84 7.00 -7.30
C GLY A 323 -8.12 7.84 -6.24
N ILE A 324 -8.63 9.05 -5.93
CA ILE A 324 -8.16 9.96 -4.89
C ILE A 324 -9.37 10.67 -4.29
N ARG A 325 -9.29 11.01 -3.02
CA ARG A 325 -10.36 11.71 -2.33
C ARG A 325 -9.83 12.94 -1.61
N PHE A 326 -10.62 14.02 -1.67
CA PHE A 326 -10.40 15.24 -0.92
C PHE A 326 -11.39 15.31 0.24
N VAL A 327 -10.89 15.63 1.43
CA VAL A 327 -11.66 15.70 2.67
C VAL A 327 -11.44 17.04 3.33
N ASP A 328 -12.34 17.46 4.20
CA ASP A 328 -12.32 18.78 4.85
C ASP A 328 -11.46 18.82 6.12
N TYR A 329 -10.97 17.67 6.59
CA TYR A 329 -10.03 17.57 7.71
C TYR A 329 -8.59 17.37 7.25
N PHE A 330 -7.62 17.74 8.10
CA PHE A 330 -6.19 17.51 7.85
C PHE A 330 -5.90 15.99 7.78
N PRO A 331 -5.14 15.54 6.80
CA PRO A 331 -4.33 16.27 5.82
C PRO A 331 -5.00 16.51 4.44
N TRP A 332 -6.29 16.58 4.36
CA TRP A 332 -7.18 16.96 3.25
C TRP A 332 -7.17 16.07 2.01
N ILE A 333 -6.23 15.15 1.91
CA ILE A 333 -6.14 14.19 0.80
C ILE A 333 -6.04 12.79 1.38
N THR A 334 -6.90 11.89 0.93
CA THR A 334 -6.93 10.50 1.38
C THR A 334 -7.15 9.53 0.22
N LEU A 335 -7.09 8.24 0.51
CA LEU A 335 -7.47 7.18 -0.41
C LEU A 335 -9.00 7.19 -0.62
N PRO A 336 -9.51 6.59 -1.71
CA PRO A 336 -10.95 6.39 -1.89
C PRO A 336 -11.61 5.80 -0.65
N ALA A 337 -12.85 6.17 -0.39
CA ALA A 337 -13.57 5.76 0.80
C ALA A 337 -13.73 4.24 0.90
N GLU A 338 -14.11 3.62 -0.21
CA GLU A 338 -14.34 2.19 -0.25
C GLU A 338 -13.07 1.40 -0.62
N PRO A 339 -12.96 0.16 -0.14
CA PRO A 339 -11.98 -0.79 -0.67
C PRO A 339 -12.13 -0.99 -2.18
N ALA A 340 -11.10 -1.54 -2.80
CA ALA A 340 -11.13 -1.85 -4.22
C ALA A 340 -12.25 -2.87 -4.52
N ARG A 341 -13.06 -2.58 -5.54
CA ARG A 341 -14.18 -3.46 -5.96
C ARG A 341 -13.71 -4.48 -6.99
N ALA A 342 -14.33 -5.66 -6.97
CA ALA A 342 -14.15 -6.68 -7.98
C ALA A 342 -14.92 -6.32 -9.26
N TYR A 343 -14.33 -6.68 -10.41
CA TYR A 343 -14.92 -6.55 -11.73
C TYR A 343 -14.75 -7.87 -12.48
N GLY A 344 -15.55 -8.08 -13.53
CA GLY A 344 -15.43 -9.26 -14.39
C GLY A 344 -15.71 -10.61 -13.67
N GLY A 345 -16.41 -10.59 -12.53
CA GLY A 345 -16.70 -11.81 -11.77
C GLY A 345 -15.52 -12.35 -10.95
N ALA A 346 -14.46 -11.58 -10.77
CA ALA A 346 -13.33 -11.97 -9.94
C ALA A 346 -13.75 -12.10 -8.46
N PHE A 347 -13.32 -13.16 -7.78
CA PHE A 347 -13.47 -13.30 -6.34
C PHE A 347 -12.14 -12.91 -5.68
N LEU A 348 -12.13 -11.76 -5.00
CA LEU A 348 -10.91 -11.19 -4.42
C LEU A 348 -10.63 -11.79 -3.04
N ASP A 349 -9.37 -12.05 -2.77
CA ASP A 349 -8.92 -12.54 -1.47
C ASP A 349 -9.05 -11.45 -0.39
N GLN A 350 -8.39 -10.32 -0.62
CA GLN A 350 -8.52 -9.15 0.25
C GLN A 350 -8.46 -7.86 -0.56
N THR A 351 -9.22 -6.88 -0.10
CA THR A 351 -9.27 -5.56 -0.72
C THR A 351 -9.09 -4.48 0.33
N TYR A 352 -8.15 -3.59 0.05
CA TYR A 352 -7.92 -2.40 0.85
C TYR A 352 -8.26 -1.16 0.05
N ARG A 353 -8.46 -0.07 0.75
CA ARG A 353 -8.55 1.26 0.13
C ARG A 353 -7.29 1.51 -0.70
N THR A 354 -7.48 1.77 -1.98
CA THR A 354 -6.39 1.84 -2.95
C THR A 354 -6.51 3.08 -3.81
N GLY A 355 -5.48 3.89 -3.79
CA GLY A 355 -5.33 5.02 -4.69
C GLY A 355 -4.99 4.55 -6.11
N SER A 356 -5.30 5.40 -7.10
CA SER A 356 -4.95 5.09 -8.48
C SER A 356 -3.70 5.82 -8.94
N VAL A 357 -2.98 5.18 -9.85
CA VAL A 357 -1.74 5.69 -10.44
C VAL A 357 -1.93 7.08 -11.09
N PRO A 358 -2.95 7.31 -11.96
CA PRO A 358 -3.10 8.62 -12.58
C PRO A 358 -3.54 9.73 -11.61
N ALA A 359 -4.31 9.39 -10.59
CA ALA A 359 -4.79 10.38 -9.63
C ALA A 359 -3.68 10.84 -8.66
N PHE A 360 -2.84 9.93 -8.19
CA PHE A 360 -1.76 10.25 -7.26
C PHE A 360 -0.44 10.66 -7.92
N MET A 361 -0.17 10.20 -9.14
CA MET A 361 1.09 10.43 -9.86
C MET A 361 0.88 11.02 -11.27
N PRO A 362 0.01 12.05 -11.44
CA PRO A 362 -0.40 12.56 -12.75
C PRO A 362 0.79 13.05 -13.59
N LEU A 363 1.79 13.68 -12.99
CA LEU A 363 2.98 14.14 -13.71
C LEU A 363 3.71 12.98 -14.40
N LEU A 364 3.95 11.89 -13.69
CA LEU A 364 4.67 10.73 -14.25
C LEU A 364 3.84 10.06 -15.35
N VAL A 365 2.52 9.96 -15.19
CA VAL A 365 1.63 9.41 -16.22
C VAL A 365 1.67 10.26 -17.49
N LEU A 366 1.53 11.57 -17.39
CA LEU A 366 1.60 12.48 -18.54
C LEU A 366 2.95 12.41 -19.27
N LEU A 367 4.04 12.36 -18.50
CA LEU A 367 5.37 12.21 -19.08
C LEU A 367 5.57 10.81 -19.69
N ALA A 368 5.03 9.75 -19.07
CA ALA A 368 5.09 8.39 -19.64
C ALA A 368 4.34 8.31 -20.98
N LEU A 369 3.17 8.93 -21.08
CA LEU A 369 2.45 9.03 -22.35
C LEU A 369 3.26 9.80 -23.42
N ALA A 370 3.96 10.87 -23.01
CA ALA A 370 4.82 11.63 -23.91
C ALA A 370 6.07 10.86 -24.40
N ALA A 371 6.44 9.74 -23.76
CA ALA A 371 7.51 8.85 -24.22
C ALA A 371 7.10 7.97 -25.41
N VAL A 372 5.80 7.65 -25.51
CA VAL A 372 5.27 6.68 -26.49
C VAL A 372 5.72 6.98 -27.92
N PRO A 373 5.58 8.20 -28.48
CA PRO A 373 6.00 8.48 -29.84
C PRO A 373 7.49 8.22 -30.10
N THR A 374 8.35 8.40 -29.07
CA THR A 374 9.79 8.13 -29.19
C THR A 374 10.08 6.62 -29.23
N LEU A 375 9.36 5.85 -28.41
CA LEU A 375 9.58 4.41 -28.27
C LEU A 375 8.98 3.59 -29.42
N VAL A 376 7.82 3.98 -29.95
CA VAL A 376 7.16 3.25 -31.05
C VAL A 376 7.74 3.55 -32.44
N ARG A 377 8.61 4.56 -32.56
CA ARG A 377 9.21 4.93 -33.85
C ARG A 377 10.09 3.80 -34.37
N LEU A 378 9.54 2.96 -35.28
CA LEU A 378 10.18 1.73 -35.79
C LEU A 378 11.55 1.96 -36.39
N ARG A 379 11.77 3.11 -37.05
CA ARG A 379 13.06 3.49 -37.67
C ARG A 379 14.09 4.07 -36.69
N ALA A 380 13.80 4.12 -35.40
CA ALA A 380 14.79 4.57 -34.42
C ALA A 380 15.97 3.60 -34.36
N THR A 381 17.17 4.13 -34.44
CA THR A 381 18.43 3.37 -34.41
C THR A 381 19.34 3.89 -33.31
N GLY A 382 20.42 3.16 -33.02
CA GLY A 382 21.43 3.58 -32.05
C GLY A 382 20.89 3.79 -30.65
N ALA A 383 21.26 4.90 -30.01
CA ALA A 383 20.95 5.19 -28.62
C ALA A 383 19.44 5.32 -28.34
N VAL A 384 18.66 5.82 -29.32
CA VAL A 384 17.18 5.93 -29.15
C VAL A 384 16.52 4.56 -29.11
N ALA A 385 16.96 3.62 -29.98
CA ALA A 385 16.46 2.25 -29.97
C ALA A 385 16.80 1.50 -28.67
N ALA A 386 17.96 1.81 -28.08
CA ALA A 386 18.39 1.21 -26.80
C ALA A 386 17.46 1.54 -25.63
N LEU A 387 16.73 2.68 -25.67
CA LEU A 387 15.78 3.08 -24.63
C LEU A 387 14.57 2.11 -24.49
N ARG A 388 14.30 1.30 -25.51
CA ARG A 388 13.21 0.32 -25.48
C ARG A 388 13.44 -0.77 -24.43
N TRP A 389 14.68 -1.13 -24.14
CA TRP A 389 14.99 -2.21 -23.23
C TRP A 389 14.66 -1.88 -21.77
N PRO A 390 15.14 -0.74 -21.21
CA PRO A 390 14.69 -0.35 -19.88
C PRO A 390 13.20 -0.06 -19.81
N ALA A 391 12.59 0.50 -20.87
CA ALA A 391 11.15 0.72 -20.93
C ALA A 391 10.38 -0.59 -20.87
N LEU A 392 10.73 -1.59 -21.70
CA LEU A 392 10.10 -2.90 -21.70
C LEU A 392 10.24 -3.60 -20.33
N GLY A 393 11.48 -3.68 -19.81
CA GLY A 393 11.72 -4.31 -18.51
C GLY A 393 10.89 -3.68 -17.40
N SER A 394 10.84 -2.34 -17.35
CA SER A 394 10.08 -1.62 -16.32
C SER A 394 8.56 -1.78 -16.45
N VAL A 395 8.02 -1.80 -17.67
CA VAL A 395 6.58 -2.06 -17.90
C VAL A 395 6.20 -3.47 -17.46
N LEU A 396 7.04 -4.46 -17.75
CA LEU A 396 6.79 -5.84 -17.35
C LEU A 396 6.78 -6.03 -15.82
N VAL A 397 7.48 -5.18 -15.04
CA VAL A 397 7.42 -5.21 -13.57
C VAL A 397 5.98 -5.03 -13.07
N GLY A 398 5.24 -4.05 -13.61
CA GLY A 398 3.83 -3.82 -13.27
C GLY A 398 2.89 -4.95 -13.76
N GLY A 399 3.34 -5.80 -14.69
CA GLY A 399 2.51 -6.88 -15.22
C GLY A 399 2.14 -7.93 -14.19
N GLY A 400 3.02 -8.19 -13.21
CA GLY A 400 2.78 -9.20 -12.18
C GLY A 400 1.61 -8.87 -11.25
N VAL A 401 1.44 -7.60 -10.90
CA VAL A 401 0.36 -7.17 -10.00
C VAL A 401 -1.01 -7.11 -10.69
N MET A 402 -1.03 -7.05 -12.02
CA MET A 402 -2.29 -7.02 -12.79
C MET A 402 -3.08 -8.32 -12.73
N GLY A 403 -2.43 -9.42 -12.40
CA GLY A 403 -3.08 -10.74 -12.25
C GLY A 403 -3.15 -11.19 -10.79
N TYR A 404 -3.26 -10.26 -9.83
CA TYR A 404 -3.24 -10.60 -8.41
C TYR A 404 -4.59 -10.28 -7.75
N GLY A 405 -5.16 -11.27 -7.06
CA GLY A 405 -6.47 -11.20 -6.41
C GLY A 405 -6.48 -10.53 -5.03
N TYR A 406 -5.42 -9.84 -4.71
CA TYR A 406 -5.25 -9.07 -3.47
C TYR A 406 -4.93 -7.62 -3.84
N LEU A 407 -5.73 -6.66 -3.42
CA LEU A 407 -5.60 -5.26 -3.81
C LEU A 407 -5.27 -4.37 -2.62
N ALA A 408 -4.18 -3.64 -2.71
CA ALA A 408 -3.75 -2.68 -1.69
C ALA A 408 -2.97 -1.52 -2.33
N ASN A 409 -2.97 -0.35 -1.67
CA ASN A 409 -2.31 0.86 -2.18
C ASN A 409 -0.81 0.66 -2.46
N ARG A 410 -0.12 -0.07 -1.59
CA ARG A 410 1.32 -0.39 -1.75
C ARG A 410 1.65 -1.11 -3.06
N TYR A 411 0.70 -1.81 -3.67
CA TYR A 411 0.92 -2.54 -4.93
C TYR A 411 1.08 -1.61 -6.13
N THR A 412 0.63 -0.35 -6.02
CA THR A 412 0.88 0.65 -7.06
C THR A 412 2.38 0.97 -7.21
N SER A 413 3.22 0.56 -6.24
CA SER A 413 4.69 0.65 -6.30
C SER A 413 5.30 -0.16 -7.45
N ASP A 414 4.65 -1.25 -7.90
CA ASP A 414 5.10 -2.04 -9.05
C ASP A 414 5.04 -1.26 -10.38
N PHE A 415 4.25 -0.20 -10.47
CA PHE A 415 4.18 0.68 -11.64
C PHE A 415 5.24 1.79 -11.61
N VAL A 416 5.82 2.10 -10.44
CA VAL A 416 6.77 3.21 -10.27
C VAL A 416 8.00 3.09 -11.17
N PRO A 417 8.66 1.91 -11.34
CA PRO A 417 9.78 1.79 -12.26
C PRO A 417 9.42 2.17 -13.70
N ALA A 418 8.25 1.72 -14.19
CA ALA A 418 7.77 2.06 -15.53
C ALA A 418 7.52 3.58 -15.65
N LEU A 419 6.85 4.17 -14.67
CA LEU A 419 6.53 5.59 -14.66
C LEU A 419 7.78 6.47 -14.65
N ILE A 420 8.80 6.11 -13.86
CA ILE A 420 10.06 6.88 -13.81
C ILE A 420 10.84 6.72 -15.11
N VAL A 421 10.97 5.50 -15.64
CA VAL A 421 11.71 5.26 -16.90
C VAL A 421 11.04 5.94 -18.07
N LEU A 422 9.73 5.71 -18.25
CA LEU A 422 8.96 6.33 -19.32
C LEU A 422 8.86 7.86 -19.10
N GLY A 423 8.62 8.31 -17.89
CA GLY A 423 8.58 9.74 -17.55
C GLY A 423 9.92 10.44 -17.86
N THR A 424 11.05 9.76 -17.63
CA THR A 424 12.37 10.29 -18.00
C THR A 424 12.51 10.39 -19.52
N ILE A 425 12.11 9.37 -20.26
CA ILE A 425 12.14 9.39 -21.73
C ILE A 425 11.23 10.49 -22.27
N GLY A 426 10.00 10.59 -21.71
CA GLY A 426 9.02 11.60 -22.09
C GLY A 426 9.50 13.02 -21.85
N LEU A 427 10.06 13.30 -20.67
CA LEU A 427 10.64 14.61 -20.36
C LEU A 427 11.64 15.05 -21.42
N TRP A 428 12.61 14.21 -21.73
CA TRP A 428 13.64 14.56 -22.71
C TRP A 428 13.13 14.55 -24.15
N SER A 429 12.04 13.81 -24.46
CA SER A 429 11.35 13.85 -25.74
C SER A 429 10.60 15.14 -25.95
N VAL A 430 9.78 15.58 -24.99
CA VAL A 430 9.03 16.84 -25.06
C VAL A 430 9.95 18.05 -25.23
N THR A 431 11.09 18.04 -24.57
CA THR A 431 12.07 19.13 -24.71
C THR A 431 12.64 19.24 -26.14
N ARG A 432 12.49 18.22 -27.00
CA ARG A 432 12.86 18.25 -28.42
C ARG A 432 11.78 18.83 -29.33
N TRP A 433 10.55 18.91 -28.87
CA TRP A 433 9.46 19.40 -29.71
C TRP A 433 9.68 20.88 -30.07
N ARG A 434 9.55 21.19 -31.36
CA ARG A 434 9.57 22.54 -31.90
C ARG A 434 8.19 23.13 -31.76
N LEU A 435 7.86 23.62 -30.55
CA LEU A 435 6.56 24.22 -30.27
C LEU A 435 6.55 25.67 -30.75
N PRO A 436 5.47 26.13 -31.42
CA PRO A 436 5.24 27.55 -31.64
C PRO A 436 5.21 28.26 -30.28
N GLY A 437 5.83 29.44 -30.17
CA GLY A 437 5.86 30.16 -28.89
C GLY A 437 6.72 29.53 -27.79
N ALA A 438 7.68 28.66 -28.13
CA ALA A 438 8.49 27.88 -27.18
C ALA A 438 9.18 28.70 -26.07
N ARG A 439 9.40 30.00 -26.26
CA ARG A 439 9.99 30.89 -25.25
C ARG A 439 9.08 31.07 -24.04
N VAL A 440 7.75 31.17 -24.26
CA VAL A 440 6.74 31.34 -23.20
C VAL A 440 6.25 29.96 -22.72
N LEU A 441 5.99 29.04 -23.65
CA LEU A 441 5.39 27.75 -23.33
C LEU A 441 6.30 26.85 -22.44
N ARG A 442 7.61 26.87 -22.64
CA ARG A 442 8.54 26.05 -21.84
C ARG A 442 8.55 26.42 -20.35
N PRO A 443 8.64 27.68 -19.92
CA PRO A 443 8.50 28.06 -18.52
C PRO A 443 7.14 27.63 -17.94
N VAL A 444 6.04 27.85 -18.68
CA VAL A 444 4.70 27.45 -18.26
C VAL A 444 4.61 25.94 -18.03
N LEU A 445 5.14 25.13 -18.94
CA LEU A 445 5.18 23.68 -18.77
C LEU A 445 6.00 23.26 -17.53
N VAL A 446 7.11 23.93 -17.25
CA VAL A 446 7.92 23.63 -16.04
C VAL A 446 7.17 24.03 -14.77
N VAL A 447 6.44 25.14 -14.76
CA VAL A 447 5.60 25.54 -13.63
C VAL A 447 4.46 24.52 -13.42
N ALA A 448 3.79 24.10 -14.50
CA ALA A 448 2.77 23.05 -14.43
C ALA A 448 3.34 21.71 -13.89
N MET A 449 4.53 21.32 -14.37
CA MET A 449 5.21 20.13 -13.84
C MET A 449 5.53 20.28 -12.35
N ALA A 450 5.99 21.45 -11.91
CA ALA A 450 6.28 21.71 -10.50
C ALA A 450 5.00 21.67 -9.65
N GLY A 451 3.89 22.22 -10.16
CA GLY A 451 2.57 22.13 -9.51
C GLY A 451 2.08 20.69 -9.36
N LEU A 452 2.15 19.90 -10.44
CA LEU A 452 1.76 18.47 -10.39
C LEU A 452 2.69 17.65 -9.49
N CYS A 453 3.99 17.97 -9.46
CA CYS A 453 4.92 17.34 -8.54
C CYS A 453 4.58 17.68 -7.08
N ALA A 454 4.36 18.95 -6.78
CA ALA A 454 3.97 19.40 -5.44
C ALA A 454 2.66 18.76 -4.98
N PHE A 455 1.68 18.66 -5.87
CA PHE A 455 0.42 17.95 -5.62
C PHE A 455 0.67 16.47 -5.28
N SER A 456 1.46 15.75 -6.10
CA SER A 456 1.76 14.34 -5.86
C SER A 456 2.50 14.14 -4.53
N VAL A 457 3.49 14.99 -4.23
CA VAL A 457 4.20 14.95 -2.94
C VAL A 457 3.23 15.19 -1.79
N ALA A 458 2.37 16.21 -1.88
CA ALA A 458 1.38 16.50 -0.85
C ALA A 458 0.40 15.33 -0.65
N ALA A 459 -0.09 14.72 -1.73
CA ALA A 459 -0.99 13.57 -1.67
C ALA A 459 -0.34 12.34 -1.01
N GLN A 460 0.93 12.06 -1.34
CA GLN A 460 1.64 10.92 -0.73
C GLN A 460 2.00 11.18 0.73
N VAL A 461 2.38 12.41 1.08
CA VAL A 461 2.63 12.80 2.48
C VAL A 461 1.33 12.74 3.28
N ALA A 462 0.23 13.24 2.73
CA ALA A 462 -1.07 13.22 3.37
C ALA A 462 -1.53 11.79 3.68
N THR A 463 -1.57 10.93 2.68
CA THR A 463 -1.96 9.52 2.86
C THR A 463 -0.95 8.75 3.71
N GLY A 464 0.34 9.04 3.60
CA GLY A 464 1.38 8.49 4.46
C GLY A 464 1.21 8.90 5.93
N SER A 465 0.86 10.17 6.21
CA SER A 465 0.61 10.61 7.59
C SER A 465 -0.63 9.96 8.21
N LEU A 466 -1.69 9.76 7.42
CA LEU A 466 -2.89 9.06 7.88
C LEU A 466 -2.61 7.60 8.21
N ILE A 467 -1.88 6.89 7.36
CA ILE A 467 -1.55 5.49 7.62
C ILE A 467 -0.55 5.34 8.79
N ALA A 468 0.42 6.26 8.90
CA ALA A 468 1.36 6.28 10.03
C ALA A 468 0.64 6.50 11.36
N ALA A 469 -0.38 7.36 11.36
CA ALA A 469 -1.16 7.67 12.56
C ALA A 469 -1.89 6.43 13.13
N GLN A 470 -2.12 5.38 12.34
CA GLN A 470 -2.64 4.10 12.82
C GLN A 470 -1.69 3.40 13.80
N THR A 471 -0.41 3.74 13.77
CA THR A 471 0.59 3.21 14.70
C THR A 471 0.82 4.09 15.92
N HIS A 472 0.22 5.27 15.97
CA HIS A 472 0.35 6.20 17.09
C HIS A 472 -0.36 5.68 18.32
N ARG A 473 0.21 5.93 19.49
CA ARG A 473 -0.32 5.52 20.79
C ARG A 473 -0.18 6.65 21.82
N GLY A 474 -1.08 6.70 22.78
CA GLY A 474 -1.02 7.60 23.92
C GLY A 474 -0.82 9.07 23.56
N ALA A 475 0.18 9.74 24.12
CA ALA A 475 0.45 11.17 23.92
C ALA A 475 0.76 11.53 22.44
N GLU A 476 1.29 10.61 21.68
CA GLU A 476 1.60 10.82 20.26
C GLU A 476 0.32 10.91 19.43
N LEU A 477 -0.60 9.98 19.65
CA LEU A 477 -1.92 10.01 19.03
C LEU A 477 -2.67 11.28 19.42
N THR A 478 -2.70 11.62 20.71
CA THR A 478 -3.32 12.86 21.20
C THR A 478 -2.75 14.10 20.51
N SER A 479 -1.44 14.15 20.31
CA SER A 479 -0.77 15.27 19.65
C SER A 479 -1.15 15.35 18.16
N TYR A 480 -1.25 14.20 17.48
CA TYR A 480 -1.67 14.14 16.10
C TYR A 480 -3.13 14.61 15.93
N LEU A 481 -4.03 14.14 16.79
CA LEU A 481 -5.44 14.52 16.75
C LEU A 481 -5.64 16.01 17.04
N ALA A 482 -4.92 16.56 18.00
CA ALA A 482 -4.93 18.00 18.30
C ALA A 482 -4.39 18.84 17.10
N LEU A 483 -3.37 18.33 16.39
CA LEU A 483 -2.89 18.93 15.16
C LEU A 483 -3.96 18.89 14.07
N GLN A 484 -4.60 17.74 13.89
CA GLN A 484 -5.67 17.54 12.92
C GLN A 484 -6.82 18.52 13.16
N GLU A 485 -7.31 18.63 14.40
CA GLU A 485 -8.34 19.59 14.77
C GLU A 485 -7.94 21.05 14.47
N ARG A 486 -6.74 21.42 14.89
CA ARG A 486 -6.24 22.80 14.70
C ARG A 486 -6.12 23.18 13.24
N LEU A 487 -5.68 22.24 12.38
CA LEU A 487 -5.47 22.50 10.95
C LEU A 487 -6.76 22.34 10.14
N SER A 488 -7.70 21.51 10.56
CA SER A 488 -8.99 21.35 9.91
C SER A 488 -9.88 22.59 10.05
N GLY A 489 -9.73 23.34 11.14
CA GLY A 489 -10.30 24.69 11.29
C GLY A 489 -11.80 24.73 11.52
N GLY A 490 -12.41 23.65 11.98
CA GLY A 490 -13.84 23.58 12.32
C GLY A 490 -14.82 23.77 11.15
N PRO A 491 -16.12 23.53 11.36
CA PRO A 491 -17.16 23.71 10.34
C PRO A 491 -17.16 25.16 9.83
N GLY A 492 -16.99 25.36 8.53
CA GLY A 492 -17.00 26.68 7.90
C GLY A 492 -15.64 27.34 7.66
N SER A 493 -14.52 26.65 7.94
CA SER A 493 -13.18 27.13 7.57
C SER A 493 -13.05 27.37 6.06
N ALA A 494 -12.08 28.21 5.65
CA ALA A 494 -11.82 28.45 4.23
C ALA A 494 -11.39 27.17 3.49
N VAL A 495 -10.72 26.26 4.19
CA VAL A 495 -10.31 24.95 3.65
C VAL A 495 -11.52 24.03 3.54
N SER A 496 -12.36 23.95 4.54
CA SER A 496 -13.65 23.26 4.50
C SER A 496 -14.48 23.74 3.30
N ARG A 497 -14.59 25.02 3.03
CA ARG A 497 -15.31 25.58 1.88
C ARG A 497 -14.68 25.27 0.52
N LEU A 498 -13.35 25.13 0.46
CA LEU A 498 -12.64 24.78 -0.78
C LEU A 498 -12.71 23.28 -1.11
N VAL A 499 -12.77 22.44 -0.08
CA VAL A 499 -12.67 20.98 -0.22
C VAL A 499 -14.02 20.30 0.00
N SER A 500 -14.94 20.97 0.73
CA SER A 500 -16.22 20.41 1.07
C SER A 500 -17.19 20.48 -0.10
N ARG A 501 -17.39 19.36 -0.73
CA ARG A 501 -18.76 18.92 -0.94
C ARG A 501 -19.13 18.28 0.39
N SER A 502 -19.86 19.04 1.19
CA SER A 502 -20.21 18.73 2.55
C SER A 502 -20.82 17.35 2.64
N ASP A 503 -20.04 16.39 3.11
CA ASP A 503 -20.61 15.27 3.79
C ASP A 503 -20.86 15.73 5.24
N GLU A 504 -21.77 16.66 5.43
CA GLU A 504 -22.35 16.89 6.74
C GLU A 504 -22.91 15.53 7.19
N LEU A 505 -22.49 15.09 8.36
CA LEU A 505 -23.22 14.03 9.05
C LEU A 505 -24.70 14.41 8.99
N PRO A 506 -25.58 13.53 8.53
CA PRO A 506 -26.99 13.87 8.40
C PRO A 506 -27.47 14.36 9.76
N ALA A 507 -27.92 15.60 9.82
CA ALA A 507 -28.40 16.23 11.04
C ALA A 507 -29.53 15.41 11.69
N ARG A 508 -30.18 14.52 10.96
CA ARG A 508 -31.14 13.50 11.36
C ARG A 508 -31.22 12.45 10.26
N GLY A 509 -30.24 11.59 10.15
CA GLY A 509 -30.39 10.36 9.40
C GLY A 509 -31.13 9.33 10.25
N THR A 510 -31.86 8.46 9.61
CA THR A 510 -32.23 7.19 10.22
C THR A 510 -30.91 6.45 10.49
N ALA A 511 -30.86 5.61 11.52
CA ALA A 511 -29.63 4.85 11.82
C ALA A 511 -29.13 4.00 10.64
N ASP A 512 -29.98 3.76 9.63
CA ASP A 512 -29.64 3.08 8.38
C ASP A 512 -28.56 3.82 7.56
N ASP A 513 -28.48 5.14 7.69
CA ASP A 513 -27.56 5.95 6.92
C ASP A 513 -26.22 6.16 7.65
N LEU A 514 -26.12 5.69 8.91
CA LEU A 514 -24.92 5.84 9.72
C LEU A 514 -24.16 4.52 9.83
N HIS A 515 -23.08 4.44 9.09
CA HIS A 515 -22.13 3.34 9.21
C HIS A 515 -20.92 3.83 10.00
N VAL A 516 -20.68 3.23 11.15
CA VAL A 516 -19.47 3.48 11.91
C VAL A 516 -18.54 2.30 11.71
N THR A 517 -17.41 2.56 11.08
CA THR A 517 -16.34 1.58 10.94
C THR A 517 -15.23 1.99 11.87
N GLY A 518 -14.86 1.12 12.72
CA GLY A 518 -13.73 1.40 13.57
C GLY A 518 -13.65 0.43 14.70
N ASP A 519 -12.47 0.31 15.08
CA ASP A 519 -12.01 -0.40 16.22
C ASP A 519 -11.39 0.56 17.23
N CYS A 520 -11.72 1.82 17.16
CA CYS A 520 -11.10 2.92 17.87
C CYS A 520 -9.61 3.16 17.56
N GLU A 521 -8.96 2.40 16.72
CA GLU A 521 -7.71 2.81 16.08
C GLU A 521 -8.00 3.72 14.90
N SER A 522 -9.10 3.45 14.20
CA SER A 522 -9.60 4.28 13.10
C SER A 522 -11.11 4.27 13.14
N LEU A 523 -11.69 5.36 13.59
CA LEU A 523 -13.12 5.54 13.49
C LEU A 523 -13.43 6.12 12.11
N TYR A 524 -14.24 5.39 11.35
CA TYR A 524 -14.78 5.87 10.08
C TYR A 524 -16.27 6.02 10.27
N VAL A 525 -16.78 7.20 9.99
CA VAL A 525 -18.21 7.47 9.93
C VAL A 525 -18.60 7.55 8.48
N ASN A 526 -19.53 6.74 8.06
CA ASN A 526 -20.09 6.76 6.73
C ASN A 526 -21.49 7.35 6.75
N THR A 527 -21.70 8.31 5.90
CA THR A 527 -23.00 8.88 5.59
C THR A 527 -23.38 8.47 4.19
N GLY A 528 -24.12 7.37 4.05
CA GLY A 528 -24.40 6.77 2.74
C GLY A 528 -23.26 5.89 2.23
N ASP A 529 -22.79 6.07 1.00
CA ASP A 529 -21.79 5.19 0.37
C ASP A 529 -20.32 5.58 0.65
N GLN A 530 -20.05 6.46 1.61
CA GLN A 530 -18.71 7.03 1.80
C GLN A 530 -18.21 6.82 3.22
N TYR A 531 -16.98 6.23 3.34
CA TYR A 531 -16.27 6.03 4.59
C TYR A 531 -15.20 7.08 4.78
N GLU A 532 -15.30 7.88 5.84
CA GLU A 532 -14.27 8.86 6.18
C GLU A 532 -13.54 8.46 7.45
N PRO A 533 -12.20 8.48 7.46
CA PRO A 533 -11.48 8.41 8.71
C PRO A 533 -11.74 9.71 9.47
N TRP A 534 -12.58 9.63 10.48
CA TRP A 534 -12.89 10.75 11.34
C TRP A 534 -11.83 10.95 12.38
N ASN A 535 -11.24 9.82 12.77
CA ASN A 535 -10.27 9.84 13.84
C ASN A 535 -9.45 8.56 13.88
N LEU A 536 -8.27 8.64 14.44
CA LEU A 536 -7.44 7.51 14.79
C LEU A 536 -7.37 7.43 16.30
N VAL A 537 -7.91 6.37 16.85
CA VAL A 537 -7.98 6.15 18.30
C VAL A 537 -7.31 4.84 18.60
N GLU A 538 -6.56 4.79 19.71
CA GLU A 538 -6.01 3.53 20.18
C GLU A 538 -7.14 2.57 20.53
N GLN A 539 -7.16 1.44 19.86
CA GLN A 539 -8.18 0.45 20.11
C GLN A 539 -7.79 -0.45 21.26
N ARG A 540 -8.67 -0.58 22.21
CA ARG A 540 -8.70 -1.73 23.09
C ARG A 540 -10.13 -2.21 23.33
N ASP A 541 -11.08 -1.30 23.52
CA ASP A 541 -12.48 -1.64 23.69
C ASP A 541 -13.34 -0.71 22.85
N MET A 542 -14.26 -1.24 22.11
CA MET A 542 -15.24 -0.45 21.40
C MET A 542 -16.61 -0.66 22.08
N LEU A 543 -17.23 0.44 22.48
CA LEU A 543 -18.56 0.44 23.05
C LEU A 543 -19.54 0.98 22.04
N VAL A 544 -20.51 0.17 21.68
CA VAL A 544 -21.65 0.56 20.85
C VAL A 544 -22.88 0.60 21.71
N ASP A 545 -23.52 1.75 21.72
CA ASP A 545 -24.71 2.01 22.51
C ASP A 545 -25.86 2.29 21.55
N VAL A 546 -26.84 1.42 21.55
CA VAL A 546 -28.01 1.50 20.65
C VAL A 546 -29.27 1.50 21.47
N THR A 547 -30.13 2.48 21.24
CA THR A 547 -31.42 2.56 21.89
C THR A 547 -32.54 2.39 20.86
N PRO A 548 -33.03 1.19 20.64
CA PRO A 548 -34.19 0.98 19.78
C PRO A 548 -35.47 1.47 20.47
N ILE A 549 -36.36 2.08 19.70
CA ILE A 549 -37.70 2.45 20.12
C ILE A 549 -38.69 1.49 19.47
N PHE A 550 -39.54 0.87 20.30
CA PHE A 550 -40.62 0.04 19.81
C PHE A 550 -41.95 0.80 19.92
N VAL A 551 -42.56 1.06 18.78
CA VAL A 551 -43.89 1.68 18.72
C VAL A 551 -44.96 0.64 18.89
N ASP A 552 -44.77 -0.53 18.31
CA ASP A 552 -45.63 -1.69 18.41
C ASP A 552 -44.84 -2.98 18.63
N TYR A 553 -45.37 -3.89 19.43
CA TYR A 553 -44.82 -5.21 19.62
C TYR A 553 -45.21 -6.10 18.43
N HIS A 554 -44.22 -6.56 17.69
CA HIS A 554 -44.41 -7.57 16.66
C HIS A 554 -43.47 -8.76 16.92
N PRO A 555 -43.99 -10.01 16.86
CA PRO A 555 -43.13 -11.18 16.91
C PRO A 555 -42.14 -11.17 15.73
N GLY A 556 -40.87 -11.35 16.01
CA GLY A 556 -39.85 -11.38 14.97
C GLY A 556 -38.46 -10.95 15.47
N THR A 557 -37.57 -10.71 14.57
CA THR A 557 -36.20 -10.32 14.86
C THR A 557 -35.95 -8.90 14.37
N LEU A 558 -35.57 -8.02 15.28
CA LEU A 558 -35.06 -6.68 14.95
C LEU A 558 -33.54 -6.72 14.92
N ARG A 559 -32.98 -6.62 13.76
CA ARG A 559 -31.50 -6.51 13.60
C ARG A 559 -31.07 -5.11 14.04
N LEU A 560 -30.19 -5.03 15.02
CA LEU A 560 -29.69 -3.77 15.57
C LEU A 560 -28.48 -3.29 14.84
N PHE A 561 -27.49 -4.14 14.67
CA PHE A 561 -26.30 -3.81 13.91
C PHE A 561 -25.61 -5.07 13.39
N GLU A 562 -24.82 -4.87 12.36
CA GLU A 562 -23.94 -5.82 11.75
C GLU A 562 -22.50 -5.41 12.02
N GLN A 563 -21.73 -6.32 12.54
CA GLN A 563 -20.31 -6.14 12.76
C GLN A 563 -19.56 -6.92 11.69
N ASN A 564 -18.96 -6.20 10.75
CA ASN A 564 -18.15 -6.76 9.68
C ASN A 564 -16.68 -6.59 10.02
N GLY A 565 -16.02 -7.70 10.29
CA GLY A 565 -14.57 -7.83 10.35
C GLY A 565 -14.14 -8.92 9.41
N VAL A 566 -13.21 -9.75 9.84
CA VAL A 566 -12.86 -11.00 9.15
C VAL A 566 -14.09 -11.91 9.00
N GLU A 567 -15.03 -11.78 9.91
CA GLU A 567 -16.33 -12.46 9.88
C GLU A 567 -17.44 -11.50 10.26
N THR A 568 -18.59 -11.70 9.60
CA THR A 568 -19.79 -10.92 9.89
C THR A 568 -20.51 -11.48 11.11
N ARG A 569 -20.85 -10.61 12.03
CA ARG A 569 -21.72 -10.89 13.16
C ARG A 569 -22.94 -10.00 13.09
N TYR A 570 -24.08 -10.55 13.46
CA TYR A 570 -25.31 -9.79 13.58
C TYR A 570 -25.73 -9.75 15.04
N VAL A 571 -26.04 -8.57 15.54
CA VAL A 571 -26.65 -8.38 16.85
C VAL A 571 -28.10 -7.95 16.64
N SER A 572 -28.99 -8.72 17.20
CA SER A 572 -30.44 -8.59 17.00
C SER A 572 -31.20 -8.69 18.33
N LEU A 573 -32.40 -8.16 18.34
CA LEU A 573 -33.43 -8.48 19.35
C LEU A 573 -34.45 -9.42 18.72
N GLU A 574 -34.63 -10.56 19.31
CA GLU A 574 -35.73 -11.48 18.97
C GLU A 574 -36.87 -11.29 19.93
N PHE A 575 -38.07 -11.09 19.41
CA PHE A 575 -39.31 -10.91 20.19
C PHE A 575 -40.10 -12.21 20.23
N ASP A 576 -40.55 -12.55 21.41
CA ASP A 576 -41.41 -13.72 21.60
C ASP A 576 -42.77 -13.47 20.93
N LYS A 577 -43.33 -14.51 20.32
CA LYS A 577 -44.63 -14.43 19.63
C LYS A 577 -45.84 -14.49 20.57
N ASP A 578 -45.65 -15.03 21.78
CA ASP A 578 -46.73 -15.35 22.71
C ASP A 578 -46.68 -14.49 23.99
N ALA A 579 -45.55 -13.83 24.26
CA ALA A 579 -45.36 -13.01 25.45
C ALA A 579 -44.63 -11.68 25.12
N PRO A 580 -44.84 -10.59 25.88
CA PRO A 580 -44.15 -9.32 25.69
C PRO A 580 -42.71 -9.42 26.21
N GLN A 581 -41.90 -10.29 25.60
CA GLN A 581 -40.54 -10.57 25.95
C GLN A 581 -39.62 -10.45 24.73
N ALA A 582 -38.37 -10.08 24.95
CA ALA A 582 -37.32 -10.10 23.95
C ALA A 582 -36.07 -10.77 24.50
N ARG A 583 -35.19 -11.18 23.63
CA ARG A 583 -33.84 -11.60 23.95
C ARG A 583 -32.84 -11.06 22.95
N LEU A 584 -31.61 -10.89 23.38
CA LEU A 584 -30.51 -10.63 22.49
C LEU A 584 -30.10 -11.89 21.72
N VAL A 585 -29.82 -11.72 20.45
CA VAL A 585 -29.26 -12.77 19.59
C VAL A 585 -28.02 -12.23 18.94
N VAL A 586 -26.93 -12.95 19.08
CA VAL A 586 -25.72 -12.71 18.29
C VAL A 586 -25.53 -13.90 17.36
N GLU A 587 -25.62 -13.62 16.08
CA GLU A 587 -25.40 -14.60 15.02
C GLU A 587 -23.97 -14.46 14.50
N ASP A 588 -23.23 -15.53 14.48
CA ASP A 588 -21.93 -15.61 13.82
C ASP A 588 -21.77 -16.96 13.08
N LYS A 589 -20.58 -17.20 12.52
CA LYS A 589 -20.28 -18.45 11.80
C LYS A 589 -20.44 -19.72 12.64
N ASP A 590 -20.26 -19.60 13.95
CA ASP A 590 -20.29 -20.74 14.88
C ASP A 590 -21.71 -21.01 15.40
N GLY A 591 -22.67 -20.15 15.04
CA GLY A 591 -24.09 -20.29 15.36
C GLY A 591 -24.70 -19.09 16.05
N ASN A 592 -25.83 -19.29 16.68
CA ASN A 592 -26.58 -18.26 17.35
C ASN A 592 -26.39 -18.35 18.86
N PHE A 593 -26.01 -17.25 19.47
CA PHE A 593 -25.88 -17.10 20.92
C PHE A 593 -27.05 -16.27 21.44
N TYR A 594 -27.68 -16.71 22.52
CA TYR A 594 -28.91 -16.13 23.05
C TYR A 594 -28.73 -15.68 24.49
N SER A 595 -29.20 -14.45 24.80
CA SER A 595 -29.40 -14.04 26.18
C SER A 595 -30.64 -14.72 26.81
N PRO A 596 -30.83 -14.69 28.13
CA PRO A 596 -32.10 -14.93 28.74
C PRO A 596 -33.19 -13.99 28.17
N TRP A 597 -34.47 -14.43 28.23
CA TRP A 597 -35.61 -13.59 27.89
C TRP A 597 -35.78 -12.50 28.94
N PHE A 598 -36.11 -11.28 28.53
CA PHE A 598 -36.44 -10.17 29.41
C PHE A 598 -37.75 -9.51 28.96
N GLU A 599 -38.49 -8.94 29.93
CA GLU A 599 -39.77 -8.29 29.66
C GLU A 599 -39.59 -6.97 28.90
N VAL A 600 -40.44 -6.76 27.91
CA VAL A 600 -40.46 -5.56 27.07
C VAL A 600 -41.81 -4.90 27.22
N ALA A 601 -41.83 -3.70 27.79
CA ALA A 601 -43.07 -2.92 27.87
C ALA A 601 -43.22 -2.09 26.58
N ARG A 602 -44.44 -2.09 26.03
CA ARG A 602 -44.82 -1.27 24.87
C ARG A 602 -44.45 0.19 25.07
N GLY A 603 -43.75 0.79 24.10
CA GLY A 603 -43.32 2.19 24.16
C GLY A 603 -42.18 2.48 25.13
N LYS A 604 -41.60 1.48 25.80
CA LYS A 604 -40.35 1.65 26.55
C LYS A 604 -39.15 1.55 25.65
N ARG A 605 -38.15 2.40 25.88
CA ARG A 605 -36.86 2.32 25.27
C ARG A 605 -36.09 1.15 25.87
N ILE A 606 -35.44 0.37 25.01
CA ILE A 606 -34.49 -0.67 25.39
C ILE A 606 -33.12 -0.16 25.02
N HIS A 607 -32.22 -0.15 25.98
CA HIS A 607 -30.89 0.31 25.80
C HIS A 607 -29.95 -0.89 25.64
N VAL A 608 -29.36 -1.07 24.47
CA VAL A 608 -28.47 -2.18 24.16
C VAL A 608 -27.05 -1.64 24.03
N VAL A 609 -26.15 -2.20 24.80
CA VAL A 609 -24.73 -1.88 24.76
C VAL A 609 -23.97 -3.10 24.30
N ALA A 610 -23.22 -2.98 23.21
CA ALA A 610 -22.28 -3.98 22.76
C ALA A 610 -20.86 -3.50 23.00
N GLN A 611 -20.07 -4.33 23.64
CA GLN A 611 -18.66 -4.07 23.95
C GLN A 611 -17.81 -5.16 23.34
N ALA A 612 -16.88 -4.76 22.42
CA ALA A 612 -15.80 -5.63 21.99
C ALA A 612 -14.68 -5.54 23.04
N VAL A 613 -14.27 -6.66 23.57
CA VAL A 613 -13.19 -6.77 24.56
C VAL A 613 -12.07 -7.60 23.97
N PRO A 614 -11.13 -6.97 23.30
CA PRO A 614 -10.12 -7.66 22.52
C PRO A 614 -9.18 -8.54 23.35
N ASP A 615 -8.76 -8.07 24.51
CA ASP A 615 -7.79 -8.79 25.36
C ASP A 615 -8.30 -10.16 25.83
N ILE A 616 -9.62 -10.34 25.85
CA ILE A 616 -10.25 -11.61 26.21
C ILE A 616 -11.03 -12.25 25.05
N PHE A 617 -10.91 -11.66 23.87
CA PHE A 617 -11.56 -12.15 22.64
C PHE A 617 -13.07 -12.43 22.81
N GLN A 618 -13.77 -11.48 23.38
CA GLN A 618 -15.22 -11.57 23.63
C GLN A 618 -15.95 -10.35 23.09
N THR A 619 -17.15 -10.57 22.56
CA THR A 619 -18.15 -9.53 22.40
C THR A 619 -19.18 -9.67 23.52
N ARG A 620 -19.31 -8.62 24.32
CA ARG A 620 -20.29 -8.55 25.38
C ARG A 620 -21.47 -7.67 24.95
N VAL A 621 -22.65 -8.19 25.07
CA VAL A 621 -23.88 -7.44 24.79
C VAL A 621 -24.72 -7.38 26.05
N ARG A 622 -25.21 -6.18 26.38
CA ARG A 622 -25.97 -5.91 27.61
C ARG A 622 -27.20 -5.10 27.31
N VAL A 623 -28.30 -5.39 28.03
CA VAL A 623 -29.53 -4.66 27.94
C VAL A 623 -29.75 -3.86 29.23
N ASP A 624 -30.06 -2.59 29.11
CA ASP A 624 -30.39 -1.67 30.21
C ASP A 624 -29.37 -1.67 31.37
N GLY A 625 -28.12 -2.03 31.06
CA GLY A 625 -27.09 -2.14 32.09
C GLY A 625 -27.26 -3.31 33.05
N ASN A 626 -28.29 -4.16 32.89
CA ASN A 626 -28.53 -5.27 33.75
C ASN A 626 -27.60 -6.45 33.44
N PRO A 627 -26.74 -6.87 34.38
CA PRO A 627 -25.81 -7.98 34.17
C PRO A 627 -26.49 -9.34 33.96
N ASP A 628 -27.76 -9.49 34.41
CA ASP A 628 -28.49 -10.74 34.23
C ASP A 628 -28.82 -11.03 32.75
N TYR A 629 -28.75 -10.03 31.90
CA TYR A 629 -29.00 -10.15 30.45
C TYR A 629 -27.70 -10.03 29.65
N ASP A 630 -26.54 -10.06 30.29
CA ASP A 630 -25.28 -10.03 29.59
C ASP A 630 -25.11 -11.29 28.70
N LEU A 631 -24.75 -11.06 27.46
CA LEU A 631 -24.42 -12.11 26.52
C LEU A 631 -22.93 -11.99 26.16
N TYR A 632 -22.18 -13.01 26.47
CA TYR A 632 -20.77 -13.11 26.13
C TYR A 632 -20.59 -14.05 24.94
N VAL A 633 -20.11 -13.52 23.84
CA VAL A 633 -19.83 -14.30 22.65
C VAL A 633 -18.33 -14.43 22.52
N PRO A 634 -17.77 -15.64 22.65
CA PRO A 634 -16.34 -15.87 22.49
C PRO A 634 -15.91 -15.54 21.06
N VAL A 635 -14.77 -14.90 20.92
CA VAL A 635 -14.10 -14.66 19.64
C VAL A 635 -12.95 -15.65 19.54
N GLY A 636 -12.83 -16.39 18.46
CA GLY A 636 -11.75 -17.36 18.28
C GLY A 636 -10.36 -16.73 18.33
N GLU A 637 -9.34 -17.50 18.69
CA GLU A 637 -7.96 -17.02 18.84
C GLU A 637 -7.40 -16.28 17.63
N TRP A 638 -7.86 -16.63 16.44
CA TRP A 638 -7.42 -16.04 15.19
C TRP A 638 -8.00 -14.63 14.93
N ASN A 639 -8.99 -14.22 15.68
CA ASN A 639 -9.50 -12.85 15.65
C ASN A 639 -8.58 -11.83 16.37
N LYS A 640 -7.37 -12.23 16.77
CA LYS A 640 -6.34 -11.30 17.29
C LYS A 640 -5.99 -10.20 16.30
N ASP A 641 -6.14 -10.48 15.00
CA ASP A 641 -5.88 -9.51 13.92
C ASP A 641 -7.12 -8.68 13.54
N TRP A 642 -8.18 -8.83 14.27
CA TRP A 642 -9.38 -7.99 14.20
C TRP A 642 -9.05 -6.49 14.23
N TYR A 643 -7.94 -6.16 14.84
CA TYR A 643 -7.43 -4.83 15.04
C TYR A 643 -6.91 -4.16 13.77
N ASN A 644 -6.58 -4.93 12.76
CA ASN A 644 -6.01 -4.42 11.52
C ASN A 644 -7.04 -4.35 10.39
N ASP A 645 -8.13 -5.10 10.51
CA ASP A 645 -9.24 -5.01 9.59
C ASP A 645 -10.34 -4.15 10.22
N LEU A 646 -10.68 -3.08 9.53
CA LEU A 646 -11.74 -2.16 9.90
C LEU A 646 -13.01 -2.92 10.24
N THR A 647 -13.38 -2.94 11.50
CA THR A 647 -14.67 -3.47 11.92
C THR A 647 -15.74 -2.50 11.47
N ARG A 648 -16.56 -2.94 10.57
CA ARG A 648 -17.69 -2.20 10.07
C ARG A 648 -18.88 -2.46 10.95
N LEU A 649 -19.47 -1.42 11.52
CA LEU A 649 -20.74 -1.50 12.21
C LEU A 649 -21.80 -0.85 11.34
N THR A 650 -22.75 -1.63 10.91
CA THR A 650 -23.92 -1.15 10.18
C THR A 650 -25.11 -1.21 11.12
N PHE A 651 -25.70 -0.07 11.40
CA PHE A 651 -26.91 0.02 12.21
C PHE A 651 -28.11 -0.16 11.31
N MET A 652 -28.96 -1.11 11.65
CA MET A 652 -30.16 -1.40 10.88
C MET A 652 -31.36 -0.82 11.57
N THR A 653 -32.15 -0.03 10.89
CA THR A 653 -33.45 0.42 11.35
C THR A 653 -34.51 -0.56 10.92
N GLY A 654 -35.32 -0.86 11.87
CA GLY A 654 -36.55 -1.53 11.87
C GLY A 654 -37.12 -2.18 10.63
N HIS A 655 -36.91 -3.45 10.48
CA HIS A 655 -37.96 -4.30 9.99
C HIS A 655 -38.91 -4.60 11.18
N ASP A 656 -40.21 -4.53 10.94
CA ASP A 656 -41.26 -4.97 11.86
C ASP A 656 -41.56 -4.11 13.10
N GLY A 657 -41.62 -2.79 12.94
CA GLY A 657 -42.22 -1.91 13.94
C GLY A 657 -41.31 -1.35 15.01
N GLY A 658 -39.99 -1.59 14.88
CA GLY A 658 -38.97 -0.96 15.71
C GLY A 658 -38.16 0.09 14.95
N SER A 659 -37.68 1.11 15.61
CA SER A 659 -36.74 2.07 15.10
C SER A 659 -35.60 2.27 16.08
N THR A 660 -34.43 2.68 15.57
CA THR A 660 -33.31 3.07 16.39
C THR A 660 -33.25 4.59 16.47
N ASP A 661 -33.40 5.15 17.68
CA ASP A 661 -33.43 6.60 17.86
C ASP A 661 -32.15 7.19 18.42
N HIS A 662 -31.28 6.36 18.96
CA HIS A 662 -30.00 6.77 19.49
C HIS A 662 -28.96 5.71 19.23
N VAL A 663 -27.89 6.13 18.57
CA VAL A 663 -26.69 5.31 18.38
C VAL A 663 -25.48 6.10 18.88
N ARG A 664 -24.75 5.51 19.79
CA ARG A 664 -23.52 6.08 20.30
C ARG A 664 -22.42 5.05 20.22
N VAL A 665 -21.31 5.44 19.62
CA VAL A 665 -20.09 4.65 19.61
C VAL A 665 -19.05 5.37 20.47
N SER A 666 -18.46 4.69 21.42
CA SER A 666 -17.43 5.25 22.26
C SER A 666 -16.35 4.22 22.55
N ASN A 667 -15.17 4.72 22.84
CA ASN A 667 -14.08 3.92 23.39
C ASN A 667 -14.27 3.83 24.92
N SER A 668 -14.35 2.61 25.46
CA SER A 668 -14.57 2.37 26.91
C SER A 668 -13.33 2.67 27.77
N TRP A 669 -12.23 3.09 27.16
CA TRP A 669 -10.97 3.32 27.87
C TRP A 669 -10.95 4.52 28.81
N GLY A 670 -12.05 5.19 29.02
CA GLY A 670 -12.18 6.24 30.04
C GLY A 670 -11.26 7.45 29.89
N ARG A 671 -10.38 7.44 28.90
CA ARG A 671 -9.40 8.46 28.60
C ARG A 671 -9.15 8.59 27.09
N ALA A 672 -10.20 8.43 26.30
CA ALA A 672 -10.09 8.89 24.92
C ALA A 672 -9.61 10.35 24.94
N PRO A 673 -8.69 10.76 24.06
CA PRO A 673 -8.30 12.14 23.95
C PRO A 673 -9.54 13.03 23.86
N ALA A 674 -9.53 14.18 24.50
CA ALA A 674 -10.70 15.08 24.55
C ALA A 674 -11.28 15.41 23.17
N LEU A 675 -10.43 15.40 22.15
CA LEU A 675 -10.83 15.54 20.74
C LEU A 675 -11.64 14.33 20.27
N CYS A 676 -11.18 13.13 20.54
CA CYS A 676 -11.87 11.89 20.19
C CYS A 676 -13.22 11.80 20.87
N GLU A 677 -13.32 12.13 22.15
CA GLU A 677 -14.59 12.21 22.88
C GLU A 677 -15.53 13.27 22.29
N ARG A 678 -14.98 14.38 21.78
CA ARG A 678 -15.76 15.43 21.15
C ARG A 678 -16.31 14.94 19.81
N LEU A 679 -15.47 14.40 18.95
CA LEU A 679 -15.88 13.88 17.64
C LEU A 679 -16.89 12.71 17.77
N LEU A 680 -16.70 11.85 18.76
CA LEU A 680 -17.65 10.79 19.07
C LEU A 680 -18.98 11.35 19.62
N ARG A 681 -18.94 12.42 20.45
CA ARG A 681 -20.13 13.11 20.89
C ARG A 681 -20.85 13.82 19.74
N ASP A 682 -20.08 14.49 18.86
CA ASP A 682 -20.64 15.20 17.72
C ASP A 682 -21.27 14.23 16.72
N ALA A 683 -20.64 13.08 16.47
CA ALA A 683 -21.21 11.99 15.70
C ALA A 683 -22.47 11.40 16.39
N GLY A 684 -22.44 11.20 17.70
CA GLY A 684 -23.57 10.75 18.49
C GLY A 684 -24.70 11.77 18.57
N THR A 685 -24.40 13.06 18.68
CA THR A 685 -25.40 14.13 18.71
C THR A 685 -25.99 14.43 17.32
N ALA A 686 -25.23 14.24 16.26
CA ALA A 686 -25.74 14.29 14.90
C ALA A 686 -26.74 13.14 14.62
N ALA A 687 -26.53 11.98 15.25
CA ALA A 687 -27.49 10.86 15.21
C ALA A 687 -28.71 11.05 16.16
N THR A 688 -28.63 11.94 17.15
CA THR A 688 -29.70 12.19 18.15
C THR A 688 -30.40 13.51 17.96
N GLY A 689 -29.95 14.41 17.13
CA GLY A 689 -30.54 15.70 16.75
C GLY A 689 -31.30 15.60 15.46
#